data_a838692bbaf5e272e265bcb73f63a503
#
_entry.id   a838692bbaf5e272e265bcb73f63a503
#
_cell.length_a   1.000
_cell.length_b   1.000
_cell.length_c   1.000
_cell.angle_alpha   90.00
_cell.angle_beta   90.00
_cell.angle_gamma   90.00
#
_symmetry.space_group_name_H-M   'P 1'
#
loop_
_entity.id
_entity.type
_entity.pdbx_description
1 polymer ?
#
loop_
_entity_poly.entity_id
_entity_poly.type
_entity_poly.pdbx_seq_one_letter_code
_entity_poly.pdbx_strand_id
1 'polypeptide(L)'
;MKSKAKVVVIGGGAVGVSMLYHLAKKGWSDVVLVERKELTSGSTWHAAGLLPLFNMSYSVGQLHKYAVNLYKTLEKETGKNVGFSVVSNIRLASTKDRMDEYHQYAGVAQTIGVNVKFLKPEQVKEIWPLCNIEGLIGAIQHPEDGYIQSADLTQALATGARNRGAEIYRNTTVVGIKETKSGWVVETDKGTIECEHVVSCSGNFARQTGEMVGLDIPVIPVEHQYIVTEPHPKIVKRKKEGLPEMGVLRDSDGRWYMREEAGGLILGPYEDGAPCCYLDGPSKDSEYELFQEDLDRLMPHIEGAYHRVPAFKEVGVKKVYNGAICYTPDGNPIVGPAWGLKNFWINEGHSFGITAAGGAGWQLAEWIIDGEPTIDMLGVEPRRYGDYATKSYLKEKNEEAYRNVFIIHYPDEERSAARPLRTAPCYERMKKLGAVFGQKFGWERANFFAIDGMEQKDDWSFRRSKWFKAVEKECKNVKENVGLLDMTAFAKCRIKGPKAETFLDYLVANKLPKKIGRINLCHALNTKGGVHSEFTIMRESEDSFYLVSAGAFQRLDHDWILKWMSKDGSVQFENLTNSVGVLVVSGPKARELMKRVSKDDFSNENFKWLSSKQINVGYAPVNAMRVNFVGELGWELHHPMEYQNHIFDKLMEAGKDLGLKPYGIRAMNSLRVEKSYKLVGTELSIEYSPYESGLDRFIHPNKGNFVGLEALNKWREKGFQNKLVTLEVHNIIDADVLGNNPIYQNGKVVGRATGGDFGFRLSKSIALGMVKPELATTGQKLKIDILGKMHDATILDESPYDPENKLLRS
;
A
#
# COMPACT_ATOMS: atom_id res chain seq x y z
N MET A 1 -35.35 -15.66 11.18
CA MET A 1 -34.22 -14.66 11.02
C MET A 1 -34.34 -13.66 12.17
N LYS A 2 -33.21 -13.30 12.83
CA LYS A 2 -33.20 -12.24 13.85
C LYS A 2 -33.59 -10.90 13.25
N SER A 3 -34.26 -10.04 14.01
CA SER A 3 -34.54 -8.64 13.64
C SER A 3 -33.46 -7.68 14.13
N LYS A 4 -32.53 -8.12 14.99
CA LYS A 4 -31.42 -7.31 15.53
C LYS A 4 -30.16 -8.15 15.65
N ALA A 5 -29.03 -7.54 15.38
CA ALA A 5 -27.68 -8.10 15.57
C ALA A 5 -26.68 -6.98 15.85
N LYS A 6 -25.54 -7.30 16.43
CA LYS A 6 -24.46 -6.33 16.59
C LYS A 6 -23.77 -6.05 15.27
N VAL A 7 -23.49 -7.10 14.48
CA VAL A 7 -22.86 -6.98 13.17
C VAL A 7 -23.64 -7.80 12.15
N VAL A 8 -23.86 -7.23 10.95
CA VAL A 8 -24.31 -7.95 9.76
C VAL A 8 -23.17 -8.00 8.75
N VAL A 9 -22.74 -9.22 8.40
CA VAL A 9 -21.77 -9.50 7.34
C VAL A 9 -22.53 -9.87 6.07
N ILE A 10 -22.25 -9.21 4.95
CA ILE A 10 -22.94 -9.43 3.66
C ILE A 10 -22.02 -10.22 2.74
N GLY A 11 -22.42 -11.45 2.39
CA GLY A 11 -21.69 -12.33 1.48
C GLY A 11 -21.15 -13.60 2.15
N GLY A 12 -21.44 -14.77 1.58
CA GLY A 12 -21.13 -16.11 2.10
C GLY A 12 -19.95 -16.80 1.40
N GLY A 13 -19.06 -16.05 0.75
CA GLY A 13 -17.77 -16.54 0.27
C GLY A 13 -16.76 -16.74 1.40
N ALA A 14 -15.57 -17.25 1.07
CA ALA A 14 -14.49 -17.48 2.04
C ALA A 14 -14.17 -16.23 2.87
N VAL A 15 -14.19 -15.05 2.25
CA VAL A 15 -13.89 -13.77 2.91
C VAL A 15 -14.93 -13.41 3.95
N GLY A 16 -16.22 -13.45 3.61
CA GLY A 16 -17.30 -13.10 4.53
C GLY A 16 -17.46 -14.11 5.67
N VAL A 17 -17.32 -15.41 5.37
CA VAL A 17 -17.37 -16.46 6.40
C VAL A 17 -16.17 -16.36 7.33
N SER A 18 -14.99 -16.02 6.82
CA SER A 18 -13.80 -15.73 7.64
C SER A 18 -14.02 -14.52 8.55
N MET A 19 -14.65 -13.47 8.03
CA MET A 19 -15.00 -12.28 8.83
C MET A 19 -15.93 -12.66 9.99
N LEU A 20 -16.98 -13.41 9.71
CA LEU A 20 -17.93 -13.90 10.73
C LEU A 20 -17.21 -14.75 11.79
N TYR A 21 -16.33 -15.69 11.34
CA TYR A 21 -15.54 -16.54 12.21
C TYR A 21 -14.67 -15.73 13.18
N HIS A 22 -13.98 -14.69 12.70
CA HIS A 22 -13.07 -13.92 13.54
C HIS A 22 -13.81 -13.01 14.52
N LEU A 23 -14.96 -12.44 14.16
CA LEU A 23 -15.83 -11.73 15.11
C LEU A 23 -16.28 -12.66 16.25
N ALA A 24 -16.77 -13.85 15.88
CA ALA A 24 -17.20 -14.85 16.87
C ALA A 24 -16.04 -15.36 17.73
N LYS A 25 -14.86 -15.59 17.14
CA LYS A 25 -13.64 -16.01 17.84
C LYS A 25 -13.15 -14.96 18.84
N LYS A 26 -13.37 -13.69 18.57
CA LYS A 26 -13.09 -12.56 19.48
C LYS A 26 -14.17 -12.33 20.54
N GLY A 27 -15.19 -13.19 20.60
CA GLY A 27 -16.23 -13.17 21.63
C GLY A 27 -17.51 -12.40 21.28
N TRP A 28 -17.64 -11.89 20.03
CA TRP A 28 -18.89 -11.28 19.57
C TRP A 28 -19.80 -12.34 18.97
N SER A 29 -20.72 -12.90 19.80
CA SER A 29 -21.66 -13.97 19.38
C SER A 29 -22.91 -13.45 18.69
N ASP A 30 -23.31 -12.20 18.93
CA ASP A 30 -24.46 -11.56 18.27
C ASP A 30 -24.10 -11.01 16.89
N VAL A 31 -23.63 -11.89 16.03
CA VAL A 31 -23.19 -11.59 14.67
C VAL A 31 -23.91 -12.48 13.65
N VAL A 32 -24.29 -11.89 12.53
CA VAL A 32 -25.11 -12.54 11.49
C VAL A 32 -24.39 -12.39 10.15
N LEU A 33 -24.41 -13.46 9.36
CA LEU A 33 -24.04 -13.40 7.95
C LEU A 33 -25.29 -13.65 7.09
N VAL A 34 -25.48 -12.83 6.07
CA VAL A 34 -26.51 -12.98 5.05
C VAL A 34 -25.88 -13.32 3.71
N GLU A 35 -26.37 -14.39 3.08
CA GLU A 35 -25.91 -14.87 1.78
C GLU A 35 -27.13 -15.04 0.84
N ARG A 36 -27.03 -14.44 -0.34
CA ARG A 36 -28.11 -14.44 -1.32
C ARG A 36 -28.47 -15.82 -1.86
N LYS A 37 -27.49 -16.70 -1.95
CA LYS A 37 -27.63 -18.09 -2.43
C LYS A 37 -27.06 -19.07 -1.40
N GLU A 38 -26.29 -20.05 -1.86
CA GLU A 38 -25.55 -20.96 -1.00
C GLU A 38 -24.16 -20.41 -0.65
N LEU A 39 -23.56 -20.86 0.45
CA LEU A 39 -22.18 -20.52 0.75
C LEU A 39 -21.28 -20.94 -0.40
N THR A 40 -20.30 -20.14 -0.73
CA THR A 40 -19.31 -20.33 -1.79
C THR A 40 -19.80 -20.11 -3.21
N SER A 41 -21.08 -19.86 -3.47
CA SER A 41 -21.66 -19.79 -4.82
C SER A 41 -21.11 -18.69 -5.74
N GLY A 42 -20.35 -17.71 -5.21
CA GLY A 42 -19.60 -16.70 -5.99
C GLY A 42 -18.27 -17.26 -6.49
N SER A 43 -17.19 -16.43 -6.49
CA SER A 43 -15.86 -16.86 -6.98
C SER A 43 -15.18 -17.94 -6.14
N THR A 44 -15.60 -18.18 -4.91
CA THR A 44 -14.96 -19.14 -4.01
C THR A 44 -14.98 -20.57 -4.53
N TRP A 45 -16.07 -21.03 -5.16
CA TRP A 45 -16.21 -22.43 -5.57
C TRP A 45 -15.27 -22.84 -6.71
N HIS A 46 -14.92 -21.93 -7.60
CA HIS A 46 -14.03 -22.23 -8.74
C HIS A 46 -12.58 -21.80 -8.50
N ALA A 47 -12.24 -21.37 -7.29
CA ALA A 47 -10.87 -21.00 -6.95
C ALA A 47 -9.94 -22.22 -7.00
N ALA A 48 -8.75 -22.06 -7.58
CA ALA A 48 -7.74 -23.13 -7.65
C ALA A 48 -7.16 -23.51 -6.27
N GLY A 49 -7.50 -22.79 -5.22
CA GLY A 49 -7.20 -23.08 -3.82
C GLY A 49 -5.74 -22.92 -3.42
N LEU A 50 -4.91 -22.25 -4.23
CA LEU A 50 -3.50 -22.04 -3.92
C LEU A 50 -3.33 -21.08 -2.74
N LEU A 51 -2.30 -21.33 -1.90
CA LEU A 51 -1.98 -20.55 -0.72
C LEU A 51 -0.57 -19.94 -0.80
N PRO A 52 -0.29 -19.02 -1.75
CA PRO A 52 1.05 -18.46 -1.91
C PRO A 52 1.40 -17.49 -0.76
N LEU A 53 2.49 -17.78 -0.06
CA LEU A 53 3.07 -16.85 0.92
C LEU A 53 3.89 -15.72 0.29
N PHE A 54 4.29 -15.87 -0.97
CA PHE A 54 5.03 -14.83 -1.69
C PHE A 54 4.18 -13.58 -1.88
N ASN A 55 4.57 -12.48 -1.24
CA ASN A 55 3.99 -11.16 -1.46
C ASN A 55 5.01 -10.07 -1.09
N MET A 56 5.27 -9.12 -1.97
CA MET A 56 6.21 -8.03 -1.74
C MET A 56 5.68 -6.98 -0.75
N SER A 57 4.37 -6.93 -0.53
CA SER A 57 3.76 -6.07 0.49
C SER A 57 3.92 -6.67 1.88
N TYR A 58 4.51 -5.91 2.80
CA TYR A 58 4.67 -6.28 4.21
C TYR A 58 3.31 -6.55 4.89
N SER A 59 2.30 -5.71 4.65
CA SER A 59 0.96 -5.87 5.21
C SER A 59 0.29 -7.15 4.69
N VAL A 60 0.22 -7.31 3.36
CA VAL A 60 -0.43 -8.48 2.74
C VAL A 60 0.31 -9.77 3.09
N GLY A 61 1.65 -9.74 3.15
CA GLY A 61 2.45 -10.89 3.59
C GLY A 61 2.10 -11.37 4.99
N GLN A 62 1.83 -10.46 5.93
CA GLN A 62 1.37 -10.82 7.28
C GLN A 62 -0.04 -11.42 7.27
N LEU A 63 -0.95 -10.88 6.45
CA LEU A 63 -2.31 -11.44 6.30
C LEU A 63 -2.25 -12.88 5.76
N HIS A 64 -1.42 -13.12 4.73
CA HIS A 64 -1.24 -14.46 4.15
C HIS A 64 -0.63 -15.45 5.15
N LYS A 65 0.42 -15.04 5.87
CA LYS A 65 1.05 -15.86 6.91
C LYS A 65 0.05 -16.28 8.01
N TYR A 66 -0.72 -15.32 8.51
CA TYR A 66 -1.74 -15.60 9.50
C TYR A 66 -2.77 -16.61 8.97
N ALA A 67 -3.27 -16.42 7.75
CA ALA A 67 -4.27 -17.28 7.13
C ALA A 67 -3.76 -18.71 6.98
N VAL A 68 -2.57 -18.92 6.44
CA VAL A 68 -1.97 -20.26 6.28
C VAL A 68 -1.82 -20.95 7.63
N ASN A 69 -1.39 -20.24 8.68
CA ASN A 69 -1.24 -20.79 10.02
C ASN A 69 -2.61 -21.15 10.64
N LEU A 70 -3.64 -20.32 10.44
CA LEU A 70 -5.01 -20.61 10.87
C LEU A 70 -5.53 -21.88 10.20
N TYR A 71 -5.38 -22.01 8.90
CA TYR A 71 -5.94 -23.12 8.12
C TYR A 71 -5.36 -24.48 8.53
N LYS A 72 -4.10 -24.54 8.94
CA LYS A 72 -3.46 -25.73 9.53
C LYS A 72 -4.17 -26.23 10.82
N THR A 73 -4.87 -25.34 11.51
CA THR A 73 -5.50 -25.67 12.83
C THR A 73 -7.01 -25.89 12.76
N LEU A 74 -7.66 -25.51 11.66
CA LEU A 74 -9.13 -25.50 11.56
C LEU A 74 -9.77 -26.89 11.68
N GLU A 75 -9.14 -27.93 11.09
CA GLU A 75 -9.66 -29.28 11.19
C GLU A 75 -9.72 -29.75 12.64
N LYS A 76 -8.66 -29.52 13.41
CA LYS A 76 -8.62 -29.84 14.86
C LYS A 76 -9.67 -29.07 15.65
N GLU A 77 -9.91 -27.79 15.28
CA GLU A 77 -10.86 -26.91 15.98
C GLU A 77 -12.32 -27.25 15.66
N THR A 78 -12.61 -27.58 14.40
CA THR A 78 -13.99 -27.68 13.90
C THR A 78 -14.47 -29.10 13.61
N GLY A 79 -13.55 -30.07 13.57
CA GLY A 79 -13.83 -31.44 13.13
C GLY A 79 -14.09 -31.55 11.61
N LYS A 80 -13.82 -30.49 10.83
CA LYS A 80 -14.03 -30.46 9.38
C LYS A 80 -12.69 -30.47 8.67
N ASN A 81 -12.48 -31.45 7.80
CA ASN A 81 -11.30 -31.47 6.94
C ASN A 81 -11.39 -30.32 5.95
N VAL A 82 -10.31 -29.58 5.80
CA VAL A 82 -10.20 -28.41 4.89
C VAL A 82 -9.46 -28.75 3.59
N GLY A 83 -9.01 -29.99 3.45
CA GLY A 83 -8.25 -30.44 2.28
C GLY A 83 -6.93 -29.69 2.10
N PHE A 84 -6.28 -29.27 3.20
CA PHE A 84 -5.02 -28.55 3.12
C PHE A 84 -3.85 -29.51 2.87
N SER A 85 -3.25 -29.41 1.68
CA SER A 85 -2.06 -30.14 1.27
C SER A 85 -0.85 -29.23 1.33
N VAL A 86 0.04 -29.44 2.30
CA VAL A 86 1.31 -28.71 2.42
C VAL A 86 2.33 -29.42 1.54
N VAL A 87 2.46 -28.97 0.31
CA VAL A 87 3.31 -29.60 -0.75
C VAL A 87 4.46 -28.71 -1.20
N SER A 88 4.64 -27.55 -0.59
CA SER A 88 5.52 -26.47 -0.98
C SER A 88 5.06 -25.71 -2.26
N ASN A 89 5.70 -24.57 -2.49
CA ASN A 89 5.55 -23.77 -3.70
C ASN A 89 6.94 -23.38 -4.20
N ILE A 90 7.22 -23.63 -5.46
CA ILE A 90 8.49 -23.33 -6.10
C ILE A 90 8.24 -22.29 -7.18
N ARG A 91 8.96 -21.17 -7.11
CA ARG A 91 8.94 -20.11 -8.13
C ARG A 91 10.26 -20.15 -8.89
N LEU A 92 10.19 -20.37 -10.18
CA LEU A 92 11.34 -20.48 -11.08
C LEU A 92 11.87 -19.09 -11.45
N ALA A 93 13.17 -19.00 -11.71
CA ALA A 93 13.82 -17.82 -12.24
C ALA A 93 14.71 -18.17 -13.43
N SER A 94 14.49 -17.51 -14.56
CA SER A 94 15.28 -17.61 -15.78
C SER A 94 16.13 -16.36 -16.03
N THR A 95 15.95 -15.30 -15.25
CA THR A 95 16.66 -14.04 -15.40
C THR A 95 17.28 -13.56 -14.08
N LYS A 96 18.36 -12.75 -14.20
CA LYS A 96 19.00 -12.14 -13.02
C LYS A 96 18.05 -11.21 -12.27
N ASP A 97 17.26 -10.43 -12.97
CA ASP A 97 16.30 -9.51 -12.36
C ASP A 97 15.22 -10.26 -11.56
N ARG A 98 14.80 -11.43 -12.05
CA ARG A 98 13.88 -12.31 -11.30
C ARG A 98 14.54 -12.84 -10.02
N MET A 99 15.81 -13.19 -10.07
CA MET A 99 16.54 -13.58 -8.86
C MET A 99 16.73 -12.40 -7.89
N ASP A 100 16.98 -11.19 -8.40
CA ASP A 100 17.04 -9.99 -7.56
C ASP A 100 15.68 -9.72 -6.86
N GLU A 101 14.53 -9.91 -7.56
CA GLU A 101 13.19 -9.87 -6.94
C GLU A 101 13.07 -10.91 -5.81
N TYR A 102 13.51 -12.14 -6.03
CA TYR A 102 13.42 -13.19 -5.02
C TYR A 102 14.34 -12.92 -3.82
N HIS A 103 15.51 -12.36 -4.04
CA HIS A 103 16.39 -11.92 -2.96
C HIS A 103 15.79 -10.78 -2.15
N GLN A 104 15.21 -9.78 -2.82
CA GLN A 104 14.49 -8.69 -2.13
C GLN A 104 13.31 -9.23 -1.31
N TYR A 105 12.52 -10.11 -1.91
CA TYR A 105 11.41 -10.75 -1.21
C TYR A 105 11.88 -11.60 -0.02
N ALA A 106 12.98 -12.35 -0.15
CA ALA A 106 13.51 -13.15 0.97
C ALA A 106 13.86 -12.29 2.18
N GLY A 107 14.33 -11.04 1.96
CA GLY A 107 14.50 -10.05 3.01
C GLY A 107 13.18 -9.69 3.68
N VAL A 108 12.14 -9.37 2.92
CA VAL A 108 10.78 -9.13 3.46
C VAL A 108 10.28 -10.35 4.23
N ALA A 109 10.44 -11.55 3.68
CA ALA A 109 10.03 -12.80 4.32
C ALA A 109 10.69 -12.99 5.70
N GLN A 110 11.97 -12.66 5.86
CA GLN A 110 12.68 -12.69 7.14
C GLN A 110 12.05 -11.75 8.17
N THR A 111 11.65 -10.55 7.77
CA THR A 111 11.05 -9.55 8.69
C THR A 111 9.66 -9.95 9.19
N ILE A 112 8.91 -10.70 8.39
CA ILE A 112 7.58 -11.22 8.77
C ILE A 112 7.61 -12.66 9.30
N GLY A 113 8.79 -13.31 9.27
CA GLY A 113 8.97 -14.68 9.75
C GLY A 113 8.35 -15.74 8.84
N VAL A 114 8.47 -15.58 7.52
CA VAL A 114 8.15 -16.59 6.50
C VAL A 114 9.42 -17.31 6.10
N ASN A 115 9.37 -18.65 6.11
CA ASN A 115 10.51 -19.48 5.76
C ASN A 115 10.61 -19.64 4.23
N VAL A 116 11.77 -19.34 3.66
CA VAL A 116 12.08 -19.52 2.24
C VAL A 116 13.42 -20.19 2.04
N LYS A 117 13.56 -20.91 0.91
CA LYS A 117 14.82 -21.55 0.49
C LYS A 117 15.11 -21.19 -0.96
N PHE A 118 16.37 -20.91 -1.27
CA PHE A 118 16.84 -20.81 -2.63
C PHE A 118 17.24 -22.20 -3.12
N LEU A 119 16.86 -22.52 -4.36
CA LEU A 119 17.14 -23.79 -5.00
C LEU A 119 17.97 -23.57 -6.27
N LYS A 120 18.94 -24.47 -6.48
CA LYS A 120 19.61 -24.60 -7.77
C LYS A 120 18.71 -25.36 -8.75
N PRO A 121 18.92 -25.25 -10.08
CA PRO A 121 18.11 -25.97 -11.07
C PRO A 121 18.01 -27.48 -10.82
N GLU A 122 19.11 -28.12 -10.42
CA GLU A 122 19.15 -29.56 -10.14
C GLU A 122 18.22 -29.94 -8.96
N GLN A 123 18.18 -29.12 -7.91
CA GLN A 123 17.29 -29.32 -6.77
C GLN A 123 15.81 -29.11 -7.16
N VAL A 124 15.53 -28.21 -8.11
CA VAL A 124 14.18 -28.11 -8.70
C VAL A 124 13.81 -29.40 -9.39
N LYS A 125 14.73 -29.99 -10.16
CA LYS A 125 14.51 -31.28 -10.87
C LYS A 125 14.25 -32.44 -9.89
N GLU A 126 14.91 -32.46 -8.74
CA GLU A 126 14.67 -33.47 -7.69
C GLU A 126 13.25 -33.40 -7.13
N ILE A 127 12.75 -32.17 -6.84
CA ILE A 127 11.41 -31.95 -6.27
C ILE A 127 10.34 -32.08 -7.36
N TRP A 128 10.64 -31.60 -8.57
CA TRP A 128 9.74 -31.61 -9.75
C TRP A 128 10.35 -32.38 -10.92
N PRO A 129 10.34 -33.74 -10.89
CA PRO A 129 11.00 -34.57 -11.90
C PRO A 129 10.51 -34.36 -13.34
N LEU A 130 9.28 -33.85 -13.51
CA LEU A 130 8.70 -33.57 -14.84
C LEU A 130 9.12 -32.17 -15.38
N CYS A 131 9.78 -31.32 -14.57
CA CYS A 131 10.24 -30.01 -14.98
C CYS A 131 11.47 -30.09 -15.88
N ASN A 132 11.45 -29.40 -17.02
CA ASN A 132 12.65 -29.08 -17.79
C ASN A 132 13.36 -27.90 -17.14
N ILE A 133 14.62 -28.06 -16.75
CA ILE A 133 15.42 -27.07 -16.06
C ILE A 133 16.29 -26.20 -16.98
N GLU A 134 16.23 -26.45 -18.29
CA GLU A 134 17.02 -25.70 -19.28
C GLU A 134 16.70 -24.19 -19.19
N GLY A 135 17.74 -23.37 -19.17
CA GLY A 135 17.64 -21.91 -19.06
C GLY A 135 17.27 -21.38 -17.67
N LEU A 136 17.07 -22.24 -16.67
CA LEU A 136 16.88 -21.79 -15.28
C LEU A 136 18.21 -21.38 -14.65
N ILE A 137 18.19 -20.30 -13.89
CA ILE A 137 19.34 -19.87 -13.07
C ILE A 137 19.13 -20.17 -11.59
N GLY A 138 17.90 -20.44 -11.17
CA GLY A 138 17.55 -20.81 -9.81
C GLY A 138 16.04 -20.77 -9.55
N ALA A 139 15.67 -20.91 -8.30
CA ALA A 139 14.29 -20.79 -7.82
C ALA A 139 14.25 -20.40 -6.36
N ILE A 140 13.07 -19.92 -5.91
CA ILE A 140 12.74 -19.75 -4.49
C ILE A 140 11.62 -20.73 -4.12
N GLN A 141 11.77 -21.39 -2.98
CA GLN A 141 10.80 -22.35 -2.42
C GLN A 141 10.20 -21.82 -1.12
N HIS A 142 8.89 -21.97 -0.97
CA HIS A 142 8.15 -21.84 0.27
C HIS A 142 7.75 -23.23 0.77
N PRO A 143 8.46 -23.80 1.75
CA PRO A 143 8.17 -25.17 2.21
C PRO A 143 6.80 -25.34 2.85
N GLU A 144 6.23 -24.26 3.41
CA GLU A 144 4.98 -24.26 4.14
C GLU A 144 3.75 -23.92 3.30
N ASP A 145 3.94 -23.59 2.02
CA ASP A 145 2.87 -23.36 1.05
C ASP A 145 2.23 -24.66 0.58
N GLY A 146 1.11 -24.49 -0.09
CA GLY A 146 0.42 -25.59 -0.71
C GLY A 146 -0.90 -25.14 -1.33
N TYR A 147 -1.91 -25.99 -1.23
CA TYR A 147 -3.26 -25.70 -1.67
C TYR A 147 -4.30 -26.26 -0.72
N ILE A 148 -5.52 -25.75 -0.82
CA ILE A 148 -6.65 -26.10 0.04
C ILE A 148 -7.93 -26.25 -0.78
N GLN A 149 -8.90 -27.00 -0.28
CA GLN A 149 -10.24 -27.05 -0.86
C GLN A 149 -11.05 -25.84 -0.39
N SER A 150 -11.30 -24.90 -1.30
CA SER A 150 -11.89 -23.58 -0.96
C SER A 150 -13.28 -23.69 -0.34
N ALA A 151 -14.12 -24.63 -0.81
CA ALA A 151 -15.44 -24.87 -0.25
C ALA A 151 -15.36 -25.48 1.16
N ASP A 152 -14.48 -26.47 1.37
CA ASP A 152 -14.32 -27.12 2.66
C ASP A 152 -13.74 -26.17 3.71
N LEU A 153 -12.77 -25.33 3.33
CA LEU A 153 -12.28 -24.25 4.16
C LEU A 153 -13.44 -23.34 4.62
N THR A 154 -14.28 -22.91 3.68
CA THR A 154 -15.41 -22.03 3.98
C THR A 154 -16.40 -22.70 4.93
N GLN A 155 -16.70 -23.98 4.75
CA GLN A 155 -17.57 -24.75 5.65
C GLN A 155 -16.95 -24.97 7.04
N ALA A 156 -15.63 -25.16 7.12
CA ALA A 156 -14.93 -25.26 8.41
C ALA A 156 -14.99 -23.93 9.19
N LEU A 157 -14.72 -22.82 8.52
CA LEU A 157 -14.86 -21.48 9.12
C LEU A 157 -16.31 -21.20 9.56
N ALA A 158 -17.30 -21.58 8.74
CA ALA A 158 -18.73 -21.45 9.08
C ALA A 158 -19.10 -22.28 10.32
N THR A 159 -18.56 -23.50 10.41
CA THR A 159 -18.76 -24.38 11.59
C THR A 159 -18.13 -23.75 12.82
N GLY A 160 -16.90 -23.25 12.73
CA GLY A 160 -16.21 -22.55 13.81
C GLY A 160 -16.95 -21.30 14.30
N ALA A 161 -17.58 -20.53 13.40
CA ALA A 161 -18.42 -19.39 13.74
C ALA A 161 -19.71 -19.81 14.45
N ARG A 162 -20.43 -20.80 13.90
CA ARG A 162 -21.68 -21.32 14.51
C ARG A 162 -21.46 -21.91 15.88
N ASN A 163 -20.36 -22.64 16.08
CA ASN A 163 -20.00 -23.21 17.40
C ASN A 163 -19.82 -22.14 18.49
N ARG A 164 -19.64 -20.86 18.06
CA ARG A 164 -19.50 -19.68 18.94
C ARG A 164 -20.74 -18.80 18.98
N GLY A 165 -21.87 -19.25 18.41
CA GLY A 165 -23.15 -18.56 18.45
C GLY A 165 -23.47 -17.65 17.30
N ALA A 166 -22.59 -17.53 16.27
CA ALA A 166 -22.89 -16.77 15.06
C ALA A 166 -23.99 -17.45 14.21
N GLU A 167 -24.80 -16.65 13.53
CA GLU A 167 -25.88 -17.15 12.68
C GLU A 167 -25.59 -16.89 11.20
N ILE A 168 -25.97 -17.81 10.33
CA ILE A 168 -25.82 -17.72 8.88
C ILE A 168 -27.16 -17.93 8.21
N TYR A 169 -27.63 -16.95 7.47
CA TYR A 169 -28.87 -16.98 6.69
C TYR A 169 -28.54 -17.07 5.20
N ARG A 170 -28.71 -18.27 4.65
CA ARG A 170 -28.58 -18.54 3.21
C ARG A 170 -29.87 -18.22 2.48
N ASN A 171 -29.79 -18.09 1.17
CA ASN A 171 -30.95 -17.76 0.32
C ASN A 171 -31.66 -16.49 0.82
N THR A 172 -30.90 -15.51 1.26
CA THR A 172 -31.38 -14.26 1.88
C THR A 172 -30.62 -13.09 1.20
N THR A 173 -31.32 -12.41 0.31
CA THR A 173 -30.74 -11.35 -0.53
C THR A 173 -30.90 -9.99 0.15
N VAL A 174 -29.81 -9.25 0.33
CA VAL A 174 -29.84 -7.84 0.74
C VAL A 174 -30.38 -7.01 -0.42
N VAL A 175 -31.43 -6.24 -0.17
CA VAL A 175 -32.11 -5.38 -1.16
C VAL A 175 -32.00 -3.90 -0.83
N GLY A 176 -31.55 -3.54 0.37
CA GLY A 176 -31.29 -2.16 0.80
C GLY A 176 -30.53 -2.07 2.09
N ILE A 177 -29.80 -0.97 2.28
CA ILE A 177 -29.05 -0.66 3.49
C ILE A 177 -29.31 0.80 3.82
N LYS A 178 -29.76 1.10 5.06
CA LYS A 178 -30.10 2.46 5.49
C LYS A 178 -29.39 2.83 6.78
N GLU A 179 -28.75 3.99 6.79
CA GLU A 179 -28.16 4.56 8.01
C GLU A 179 -29.28 5.03 8.97
N THR A 180 -29.07 4.83 10.26
CA THR A 180 -29.94 5.30 11.34
C THR A 180 -29.13 6.10 12.37
N LYS A 181 -29.79 6.69 13.37
CA LYS A 181 -29.10 7.40 14.45
C LYS A 181 -28.17 6.50 15.28
N SER A 182 -28.47 5.21 15.38
CA SER A 182 -27.79 4.24 16.24
C SER A 182 -26.95 3.19 15.48
N GLY A 183 -26.97 3.19 14.17
CA GLY A 183 -26.30 2.19 13.33
C GLY A 183 -26.98 2.05 11.97
N TRP A 184 -27.38 0.85 11.61
CA TRP A 184 -27.86 0.49 10.27
C TRP A 184 -29.12 -0.36 10.30
N VAL A 185 -29.88 -0.31 9.24
CA VAL A 185 -30.93 -1.27 8.91
C VAL A 185 -30.57 -1.97 7.61
N VAL A 186 -30.36 -3.26 7.65
CA VAL A 186 -30.16 -4.12 6.47
C VAL A 186 -31.50 -4.72 6.08
N GLU A 187 -32.01 -4.34 4.91
CA GLU A 187 -33.24 -4.83 4.34
C GLU A 187 -32.94 -6.04 3.46
N THR A 188 -33.66 -7.14 3.68
CA THR A 188 -33.53 -8.36 2.89
C THR A 188 -34.87 -8.76 2.30
N ASP A 189 -34.87 -9.65 1.31
CA ASP A 189 -36.09 -10.27 0.75
C ASP A 189 -36.88 -11.10 1.77
N LYS A 190 -36.34 -11.35 2.98
CA LYS A 190 -36.99 -12.12 4.06
C LYS A 190 -37.25 -11.34 5.35
N GLY A 191 -37.03 -10.03 5.33
CA GLY A 191 -37.22 -9.14 6.46
C GLY A 191 -36.02 -8.23 6.71
N THR A 192 -36.03 -7.51 7.81
CA THR A 192 -35.00 -6.49 8.15
C THR A 192 -34.20 -6.88 9.38
N ILE A 193 -32.93 -6.44 9.43
CA ILE A 193 -32.03 -6.60 10.57
C ILE A 193 -31.49 -5.23 10.95
N GLU A 194 -31.78 -4.77 12.17
CA GLU A 194 -31.13 -3.60 12.78
C GLU A 194 -29.76 -4.02 13.31
N CYS A 195 -28.71 -3.23 13.06
CA CYS A 195 -27.36 -3.55 13.55
C CYS A 195 -26.51 -2.30 13.83
N GLU A 196 -25.45 -2.46 14.63
CA GLU A 196 -24.48 -1.42 14.91
C GLU A 196 -23.46 -1.28 13.77
N HIS A 197 -23.05 -2.41 13.17
CA HIS A 197 -22.03 -2.48 12.13
C HIS A 197 -22.52 -3.29 10.94
N VAL A 198 -22.14 -2.85 9.74
CA VAL A 198 -22.29 -3.61 8.48
C VAL A 198 -20.89 -3.86 7.90
N VAL A 199 -20.63 -5.09 7.44
CA VAL A 199 -19.39 -5.46 6.74
C VAL A 199 -19.74 -5.98 5.35
N SER A 200 -19.31 -5.27 4.31
CA SER A 200 -19.43 -5.71 2.92
C SER A 200 -18.33 -6.73 2.61
N CYS A 201 -18.73 -7.95 2.24
CA CYS A 201 -17.89 -9.05 1.75
C CYS A 201 -18.54 -9.69 0.51
N SER A 202 -19.15 -8.89 -0.32
CA SER A 202 -20.08 -9.31 -1.38
C SER A 202 -19.41 -9.71 -2.70
N GLY A 203 -18.06 -9.65 -2.75
CA GLY A 203 -17.26 -10.15 -3.85
C GLY A 203 -17.61 -9.48 -5.17
N ASN A 204 -18.10 -10.23 -6.16
CA ASN A 204 -18.46 -9.69 -7.47
C ASN A 204 -19.59 -8.63 -7.40
N PHE A 205 -20.33 -8.57 -6.30
CA PHE A 205 -21.40 -7.59 -6.03
C PHE A 205 -20.92 -6.39 -5.21
N ALA A 206 -19.60 -6.21 -5.00
CA ALA A 206 -19.05 -5.16 -4.15
C ALA A 206 -19.57 -3.76 -4.50
N ARG A 207 -19.60 -3.42 -5.79
CA ARG A 207 -20.10 -2.11 -6.25
C ARG A 207 -21.57 -1.91 -5.94
N GLN A 208 -22.42 -2.90 -6.25
CA GLN A 208 -23.87 -2.82 -6.00
C GLN A 208 -24.17 -2.70 -4.50
N THR A 209 -23.41 -3.39 -3.66
CA THR A 209 -23.53 -3.24 -2.20
C THR A 209 -23.10 -1.84 -1.75
N GLY A 210 -22.01 -1.31 -2.30
CA GLY A 210 -21.57 0.07 -2.07
C GLY A 210 -22.59 1.11 -2.52
N GLU A 211 -23.19 0.95 -3.69
CA GLU A 211 -24.21 1.85 -4.23
C GLU A 211 -25.42 1.99 -3.31
N MET A 212 -25.81 0.94 -2.56
CA MET A 212 -26.89 1.01 -1.57
C MET A 212 -26.63 2.03 -0.44
N VAL A 213 -25.38 2.40 -0.22
CA VAL A 213 -24.97 3.38 0.80
C VAL A 213 -24.24 4.59 0.21
N GLY A 214 -24.33 4.78 -1.12
CA GLY A 214 -23.73 5.91 -1.83
C GLY A 214 -22.21 5.85 -2.00
N LEU A 215 -21.60 4.64 -1.93
CA LEU A 215 -20.18 4.41 -2.15
C LEU A 215 -19.91 3.81 -3.53
N ASP A 216 -18.91 4.34 -4.20
CA ASP A 216 -18.34 3.75 -5.41
C ASP A 216 -17.09 2.91 -5.05
N ILE A 217 -17.31 1.66 -4.65
CA ILE A 217 -16.24 0.75 -4.22
C ILE A 217 -15.37 0.39 -5.43
N PRO A 218 -14.03 0.61 -5.41
CA PRO A 218 -13.16 0.46 -6.58
C PRO A 218 -12.79 -1.01 -6.86
N VAL A 219 -13.80 -1.83 -7.14
CA VAL A 219 -13.68 -3.26 -7.46
C VAL A 219 -14.45 -3.55 -8.74
N ILE A 220 -13.78 -4.11 -9.75
CA ILE A 220 -14.39 -4.70 -10.94
C ILE A 220 -13.73 -6.06 -11.19
N PRO A 221 -14.49 -7.15 -11.31
CA PRO A 221 -13.95 -8.47 -11.58
C PRO A 221 -13.31 -8.56 -12.97
N VAL A 222 -12.35 -9.48 -13.10
CA VAL A 222 -11.68 -9.85 -14.36
C VAL A 222 -11.91 -11.32 -14.59
N GLU A 223 -12.04 -11.74 -15.86
CA GLU A 223 -12.06 -13.15 -16.23
C GLU A 223 -10.71 -13.81 -15.94
N HIS A 224 -10.75 -15.02 -15.39
CA HIS A 224 -9.55 -15.80 -15.11
C HIS A 224 -9.78 -17.26 -15.49
N GLN A 225 -8.83 -17.81 -16.24
CA GLN A 225 -8.93 -19.18 -16.73
C GLN A 225 -7.87 -20.08 -16.12
N TYR A 226 -8.23 -21.36 -15.96
CA TYR A 226 -7.25 -22.43 -15.76
C TYR A 226 -7.72 -23.74 -16.41
N ILE A 227 -6.76 -24.56 -16.75
CA ILE A 227 -6.94 -25.86 -17.43
C ILE A 227 -6.76 -26.97 -16.41
N VAL A 228 -7.64 -27.98 -16.45
CA VAL A 228 -7.46 -29.28 -15.80
C VAL A 228 -7.27 -30.35 -16.87
N THR A 229 -6.21 -31.14 -16.77
CA THR A 229 -5.92 -32.20 -17.72
C THR A 229 -6.55 -33.52 -17.33
N GLU A 230 -6.61 -34.47 -18.29
CA GLU A 230 -6.80 -35.88 -17.98
C GLU A 230 -5.64 -36.42 -17.12
N PRO A 231 -5.84 -37.57 -16.42
CA PRO A 231 -4.78 -38.19 -15.62
C PRO A 231 -3.55 -38.54 -16.46
N HIS A 232 -2.36 -38.18 -15.96
CA HIS A 232 -1.09 -38.49 -16.64
C HIS A 232 -0.47 -39.78 -16.10
N PRO A 233 -0.06 -40.75 -16.96
CA PRO A 233 0.48 -42.04 -16.53
C PRO A 233 1.65 -41.94 -15.54
N LYS A 234 2.58 -40.99 -15.75
CA LYS A 234 3.72 -40.75 -14.84
C LYS A 234 3.29 -40.27 -13.46
N ILE A 235 2.26 -39.42 -13.36
CA ILE A 235 1.73 -38.93 -12.10
C ILE A 235 0.99 -40.04 -11.37
N VAL A 236 0.12 -40.76 -12.07
CA VAL A 236 -0.62 -41.90 -11.51
C VAL A 236 0.36 -42.98 -11.00
N LYS A 237 1.45 -43.24 -11.73
CA LYS A 237 2.51 -44.17 -11.31
C LYS A 237 3.19 -43.71 -10.04
N ARG A 238 3.65 -42.43 -9.96
CA ARG A 238 4.25 -41.81 -8.75
C ARG A 238 3.37 -42.00 -7.52
N LYS A 239 2.06 -41.71 -7.65
CA LYS A 239 1.09 -41.90 -6.58
C LYS A 239 0.96 -43.36 -6.12
N LYS A 240 0.93 -44.31 -7.07
CA LYS A 240 0.90 -45.75 -6.76
C LYS A 240 2.17 -46.24 -6.05
N GLU A 241 3.31 -45.64 -6.35
CA GLU A 241 4.62 -45.92 -5.73
C GLU A 241 4.79 -45.22 -4.36
N GLY A 242 3.79 -44.45 -3.91
CA GLY A 242 3.84 -43.72 -2.64
C GLY A 242 4.85 -42.56 -2.61
N LEU A 243 5.26 -42.08 -3.80
CA LEU A 243 6.15 -40.91 -3.88
C LEU A 243 5.41 -39.65 -3.50
N PRO A 244 6.12 -38.66 -2.91
CA PRO A 244 5.53 -37.37 -2.54
C PRO A 244 4.89 -36.66 -3.74
N GLU A 245 3.78 -35.99 -3.50
CA GLU A 245 3.17 -35.09 -4.47
C GLU A 245 4.17 -33.98 -4.84
N MET A 246 4.23 -33.63 -6.12
CA MET A 246 5.03 -32.50 -6.58
C MET A 246 4.37 -31.22 -6.09
N GLY A 247 5.16 -30.28 -5.56
CA GLY A 247 4.67 -29.00 -5.04
C GLY A 247 4.03 -28.13 -6.13
N VAL A 248 3.46 -27.01 -5.72
CA VAL A 248 3.01 -26.00 -6.67
C VAL A 248 4.21 -25.42 -7.40
N LEU A 249 4.25 -25.55 -8.73
CA LEU A 249 5.28 -24.98 -9.60
C LEU A 249 4.77 -23.66 -10.18
N ARG A 250 5.58 -22.61 -10.10
CA ARG A 250 5.30 -21.32 -10.75
C ARG A 250 6.43 -20.95 -11.69
N ASP A 251 6.15 -20.92 -12.97
CA ASP A 251 7.04 -20.27 -13.94
C ASP A 251 6.63 -18.80 -14.04
N SER A 252 7.29 -17.97 -13.22
CA SER A 252 6.94 -16.55 -13.15
C SER A 252 7.26 -15.81 -14.45
N ASP A 253 8.30 -16.20 -15.16
CA ASP A 253 8.66 -15.61 -16.45
C ASP A 253 7.73 -16.09 -17.57
N GLY A 254 7.20 -17.33 -17.47
CA GLY A 254 6.12 -17.86 -18.32
C GLY A 254 4.72 -17.39 -17.93
N ARG A 255 4.57 -16.73 -16.79
CA ARG A 255 3.32 -16.17 -16.23
C ARG A 255 2.23 -17.20 -15.97
N TRP A 256 2.59 -18.38 -15.42
CA TRP A 256 1.64 -19.43 -15.05
C TRP A 256 2.06 -20.20 -13.80
N TYR A 257 1.10 -20.90 -13.21
CA TYR A 257 1.31 -21.90 -12.16
C TYR A 257 0.82 -23.27 -12.60
N MET A 258 1.38 -24.33 -11.99
CA MET A 258 0.99 -25.71 -12.22
C MET A 258 1.04 -26.51 -10.93
N ARG A 259 0.11 -27.45 -10.74
CA ARG A 259 0.13 -28.43 -9.67
C ARG A 259 -0.55 -29.74 -10.08
N GLU A 260 -0.36 -30.79 -9.30
CA GLU A 260 -1.12 -32.04 -9.47
C GLU A 260 -2.61 -31.84 -9.11
N GLU A 261 -3.49 -32.46 -9.88
CA GLU A 261 -4.93 -32.50 -9.61
C GLU A 261 -5.52 -33.83 -10.11
N ALA A 262 -6.07 -34.65 -9.21
CA ALA A 262 -6.75 -35.91 -9.53
C ALA A 262 -5.97 -36.86 -10.46
N GLY A 263 -4.64 -36.88 -10.33
CA GLY A 263 -3.72 -37.68 -11.17
C GLY A 263 -3.32 -37.01 -12.49
N GLY A 264 -3.83 -35.84 -12.79
CA GLY A 264 -3.42 -34.96 -13.90
C GLY A 264 -2.78 -33.69 -13.38
N LEU A 265 -2.87 -32.61 -14.14
CA LEU A 265 -2.29 -31.30 -13.84
C LEU A 265 -3.32 -30.19 -13.97
N ILE A 266 -3.18 -29.16 -13.12
CA ILE A 266 -3.80 -27.83 -13.35
C ILE A 266 -2.73 -26.93 -13.95
N LEU A 267 -3.08 -26.16 -14.99
CA LEU A 267 -2.32 -25.01 -15.50
C LEU A 267 -3.18 -23.76 -15.38
N GLY A 268 -2.73 -22.77 -14.62
CA GLY A 268 -3.41 -21.47 -14.47
C GLY A 268 -2.49 -20.30 -14.82
N PRO A 269 -2.70 -19.68 -15.99
CA PRO A 269 -1.95 -18.50 -16.41
C PRO A 269 -2.58 -17.19 -15.88
N TYR A 270 -1.86 -16.09 -16.08
CA TYR A 270 -2.40 -14.73 -16.05
C TYR A 270 -2.16 -14.13 -17.44
N GLU A 271 -3.14 -14.34 -18.30
CA GLU A 271 -3.04 -14.08 -19.72
C GLU A 271 -3.24 -12.60 -20.08
N ASP A 272 -2.60 -12.18 -21.18
CA ASP A 272 -2.88 -10.87 -21.77
C ASP A 272 -4.29 -10.86 -22.39
N GLY A 273 -4.95 -9.71 -22.33
CA GLY A 273 -6.27 -9.50 -22.93
C GLY A 273 -7.45 -10.08 -22.16
N ALA A 274 -7.23 -10.57 -20.93
CA ALA A 274 -8.36 -10.94 -20.06
C ALA A 274 -9.23 -9.72 -19.75
N PRO A 275 -10.53 -9.75 -20.11
CA PRO A 275 -11.38 -8.57 -19.96
C PRO A 275 -11.94 -8.44 -18.54
N CYS A 276 -12.20 -7.21 -18.13
CA CYS A 276 -13.10 -6.98 -17.01
C CYS A 276 -14.51 -7.50 -17.35
N CYS A 277 -15.10 -8.19 -16.39
CA CYS A 277 -16.47 -8.71 -16.47
C CYS A 277 -17.37 -8.00 -15.46
N TYR A 278 -18.69 -8.16 -15.64
CA TYR A 278 -19.68 -7.54 -14.75
C TYR A 278 -19.53 -6.04 -14.57
N LEU A 279 -19.23 -5.31 -15.65
CA LEU A 279 -19.06 -3.84 -15.60
C LEU A 279 -20.27 -3.11 -15.02
N ASP A 280 -21.47 -3.66 -15.22
CA ASP A 280 -22.73 -3.16 -14.66
C ASP A 280 -23.26 -4.03 -13.52
N GLY A 281 -22.41 -4.89 -12.98
CA GLY A 281 -22.72 -5.88 -11.94
C GLY A 281 -23.15 -7.24 -12.49
N PRO A 282 -23.01 -8.30 -11.69
CA PRO A 282 -23.52 -9.62 -12.05
C PRO A 282 -25.05 -9.63 -12.13
N SER A 283 -25.61 -10.58 -12.87
CA SER A 283 -27.04 -10.85 -12.84
C SER A 283 -27.52 -11.15 -11.41
N LYS A 284 -28.74 -10.74 -11.09
CA LYS A 284 -29.36 -11.08 -9.79
C LYS A 284 -29.48 -12.59 -9.55
N ASP A 285 -29.46 -13.40 -10.61
CA ASP A 285 -29.55 -14.85 -10.56
C ASP A 285 -28.19 -15.54 -10.67
N SER A 286 -27.09 -14.77 -10.79
CA SER A 286 -25.73 -15.31 -10.88
C SER A 286 -25.40 -16.21 -9.69
N GLU A 287 -25.08 -17.46 -9.97
CA GLU A 287 -24.71 -18.51 -9.01
C GLU A 287 -23.92 -19.58 -9.74
N TYR A 288 -22.75 -19.96 -9.22
CA TYR A 288 -21.85 -20.97 -9.84
C TYR A 288 -21.56 -20.68 -11.32
N GLU A 289 -21.46 -19.42 -11.68
CA GLU A 289 -21.31 -18.96 -13.05
C GLU A 289 -19.87 -19.16 -13.56
N LEU A 290 -19.75 -19.68 -14.77
CA LEU A 290 -18.52 -19.71 -15.56
C LEU A 290 -18.81 -19.07 -16.92
N PHE A 291 -17.79 -18.43 -17.46
CA PHE A 291 -17.80 -17.88 -18.81
C PHE A 291 -17.36 -18.92 -19.83
N GLN A 292 -17.59 -18.65 -21.10
CA GLN A 292 -17.03 -19.46 -22.18
C GLN A 292 -15.49 -19.41 -22.12
N GLU A 293 -14.85 -20.56 -22.38
CA GLU A 293 -13.41 -20.63 -22.49
C GLU A 293 -12.88 -19.86 -23.70
N ASP A 294 -11.73 -19.22 -23.54
CA ASP A 294 -10.98 -18.53 -24.59
C ASP A 294 -9.62 -19.20 -24.75
N LEU A 295 -9.54 -20.15 -25.67
CA LEU A 295 -8.32 -20.92 -25.90
C LEU A 295 -7.24 -20.07 -26.56
N ASP A 296 -7.56 -19.04 -27.32
CA ASP A 296 -6.58 -18.17 -27.98
C ASP A 296 -5.76 -17.41 -26.93
N ARG A 297 -6.40 -16.94 -25.86
CA ARG A 297 -5.69 -16.32 -24.73
C ARG A 297 -4.80 -17.31 -23.97
N LEU A 298 -5.18 -18.60 -23.92
CA LEU A 298 -4.43 -19.64 -23.21
C LEU A 298 -3.23 -20.17 -23.99
N MET A 299 -3.27 -20.16 -25.33
CA MET A 299 -2.27 -20.80 -26.17
C MET A 299 -0.82 -20.41 -25.91
N PRO A 300 -0.45 -19.12 -25.73
CA PRO A 300 0.94 -18.72 -25.44
C PRO A 300 1.49 -19.37 -24.14
N HIS A 301 0.62 -19.53 -23.15
CA HIS A 301 0.97 -20.13 -21.85
C HIS A 301 1.02 -21.65 -21.92
N ILE A 302 0.14 -22.26 -22.72
CA ILE A 302 0.16 -23.71 -23.01
C ILE A 302 1.48 -24.06 -23.69
N GLU A 303 1.89 -23.31 -24.71
CA GLU A 303 3.15 -23.53 -25.43
C GLU A 303 4.37 -23.38 -24.50
N GLY A 304 4.36 -22.33 -23.65
CA GLY A 304 5.39 -22.16 -22.62
C GLY A 304 5.42 -23.31 -21.61
N ALA A 305 4.25 -23.82 -21.21
CA ALA A 305 4.15 -24.97 -20.33
C ALA A 305 4.65 -26.27 -21.01
N TYR A 306 4.45 -26.44 -22.29
CA TYR A 306 5.02 -27.60 -23.06
C TYR A 306 6.54 -27.61 -23.03
N HIS A 307 7.18 -26.44 -23.08
CA HIS A 307 8.64 -26.36 -22.97
C HIS A 307 9.11 -26.68 -21.54
N ARG A 308 8.46 -26.07 -20.51
CA ARG A 308 8.87 -26.20 -19.10
C ARG A 308 8.48 -27.57 -18.49
N VAL A 309 7.33 -28.10 -18.85
CA VAL A 309 6.80 -29.39 -18.37
C VAL A 309 6.34 -30.21 -19.58
N PRO A 310 7.25 -30.91 -20.32
CA PRO A 310 6.91 -31.62 -21.53
C PRO A 310 5.79 -32.67 -21.36
N ALA A 311 5.68 -33.23 -20.15
CA ALA A 311 4.59 -34.16 -19.81
C ALA A 311 3.18 -33.52 -19.97
N PHE A 312 3.06 -32.22 -19.87
CA PHE A 312 1.79 -31.51 -20.08
C PHE A 312 1.26 -31.67 -21.54
N LYS A 313 2.16 -31.86 -22.51
CA LYS A 313 1.79 -32.10 -23.90
C LYS A 313 1.28 -33.53 -24.16
N GLU A 314 1.57 -34.46 -23.24
CA GLU A 314 1.27 -35.90 -23.42
C GLU A 314 -0.18 -36.23 -23.03
N VAL A 315 -0.97 -35.27 -22.52
CA VAL A 315 -2.34 -35.49 -22.02
C VAL A 315 -3.34 -34.54 -22.63
N GLY A 316 -4.61 -34.96 -22.71
CA GLY A 316 -5.72 -34.11 -23.14
C GLY A 316 -6.22 -33.14 -22.07
N VAL A 317 -6.89 -32.07 -22.52
CA VAL A 317 -7.62 -31.18 -21.66
C VAL A 317 -8.93 -31.81 -21.23
N LYS A 318 -9.13 -31.96 -19.91
CA LYS A 318 -10.38 -32.48 -19.36
C LYS A 318 -11.43 -31.36 -19.22
N LYS A 319 -11.00 -30.19 -18.75
CA LYS A 319 -11.88 -29.05 -18.56
C LYS A 319 -11.10 -27.75 -18.49
N VAL A 320 -11.69 -26.67 -19.01
CA VAL A 320 -11.27 -25.29 -18.79
C VAL A 320 -12.28 -24.63 -17.85
N TYR A 321 -11.80 -23.94 -16.84
CA TYR A 321 -12.60 -23.10 -15.98
C TYR A 321 -12.30 -21.64 -16.34
N ASN A 322 -13.32 -20.86 -16.70
CA ASN A 322 -13.22 -19.43 -16.90
C ASN A 322 -14.22 -18.75 -15.96
N GLY A 323 -13.75 -18.07 -14.93
CA GLY A 323 -14.61 -17.49 -13.93
C GLY A 323 -14.17 -16.09 -13.49
N ALA A 324 -15.08 -15.37 -12.84
CA ALA A 324 -14.81 -14.02 -12.35
C ALA A 324 -13.94 -14.06 -11.08
N ILE A 325 -12.87 -13.25 -11.06
CA ILE A 325 -12.13 -12.93 -9.83
C ILE A 325 -12.13 -11.43 -9.57
N CYS A 326 -12.34 -11.03 -8.31
CA CYS A 326 -12.38 -9.62 -7.93
C CYS A 326 -11.02 -8.97 -8.06
N TYR A 327 -10.98 -7.78 -8.69
CA TYR A 327 -9.75 -7.00 -8.86
C TYR A 327 -9.91 -5.55 -8.41
N THR A 328 -8.81 -4.98 -8.00
CA THR A 328 -8.60 -3.57 -7.69
C THR A 328 -7.45 -3.03 -8.56
N PRO A 329 -7.28 -1.71 -8.68
CA PRO A 329 -6.23 -1.12 -9.54
C PRO A 329 -4.78 -1.54 -9.21
N ASP A 330 -4.50 -1.95 -7.99
CA ASP A 330 -3.17 -2.42 -7.56
C ASP A 330 -3.11 -3.94 -7.29
N GLY A 331 -4.24 -4.64 -7.45
CA GLY A 331 -4.36 -6.08 -7.20
C GLY A 331 -4.44 -6.47 -5.72
N ASN A 332 -4.29 -5.53 -4.79
CA ASN A 332 -4.45 -5.78 -3.35
C ASN A 332 -5.91 -5.66 -2.91
N PRO A 333 -6.37 -6.39 -1.90
CA PRO A 333 -7.73 -6.26 -1.39
C PRO A 333 -7.99 -4.88 -0.76
N ILE A 334 -9.26 -4.60 -0.51
CA ILE A 334 -9.72 -3.40 0.18
C ILE A 334 -10.30 -3.85 1.52
N VAL A 335 -9.59 -3.53 2.62
CA VAL A 335 -9.92 -3.99 3.97
C VAL A 335 -9.84 -2.83 4.95
N GLY A 336 -10.97 -2.44 5.53
CA GLY A 336 -11.00 -1.35 6.51
C GLY A 336 -12.33 -0.60 6.55
N PRO A 337 -12.38 0.57 7.22
CA PRO A 337 -13.57 1.39 7.30
C PRO A 337 -13.88 2.05 5.94
N ALA A 338 -15.16 2.15 5.62
CA ALA A 338 -15.60 2.97 4.50
C ALA A 338 -15.42 4.46 4.82
N TRP A 339 -15.14 5.24 3.78
CA TRP A 339 -15.00 6.70 3.92
C TRP A 339 -16.36 7.37 4.07
N GLY A 340 -16.45 8.37 4.93
CA GLY A 340 -17.65 9.16 5.14
C GLY A 340 -18.79 8.46 5.85
N LEU A 341 -18.68 7.18 6.19
CA LEU A 341 -19.72 6.38 6.85
C LEU A 341 -19.23 5.82 8.19
N LYS A 342 -20.07 5.92 9.20
CA LYS A 342 -19.75 5.37 10.52
C LYS A 342 -20.14 3.90 10.58
N ASN A 343 -19.25 3.02 11.05
CA ASN A 343 -19.51 1.59 11.28
C ASN A 343 -19.95 0.82 10.02
N PHE A 344 -19.63 1.33 8.84
CA PHE A 344 -19.69 0.57 7.60
C PHE A 344 -18.28 0.15 7.20
N TRP A 345 -18.07 -1.12 6.91
CA TRP A 345 -16.75 -1.73 6.71
C TRP A 345 -16.69 -2.44 5.37
N ILE A 346 -15.53 -2.38 4.74
CA ILE A 346 -15.26 -2.98 3.43
C ILE A 346 -14.23 -4.10 3.60
N ASN A 347 -14.50 -5.25 3.02
CA ASN A 347 -13.59 -6.39 2.93
C ASN A 347 -13.79 -7.05 1.57
N GLU A 348 -13.30 -6.39 0.52
CA GLU A 348 -13.62 -6.66 -0.87
C GLU A 348 -12.36 -6.72 -1.76
N GLY A 349 -12.53 -7.04 -3.05
CA GLY A 349 -11.47 -6.91 -4.05
C GLY A 349 -10.34 -7.93 -3.92
N HIS A 350 -10.62 -9.11 -3.39
CA HIS A 350 -9.63 -10.16 -3.13
C HIS A 350 -9.29 -10.97 -4.38
N SER A 351 -8.21 -10.64 -5.08
CA SER A 351 -7.68 -11.43 -6.18
C SER A 351 -7.06 -12.77 -5.71
N PHE A 352 -6.45 -12.79 -4.51
CA PHE A 352 -5.95 -13.99 -3.82
C PHE A 352 -6.81 -14.31 -2.59
N GLY A 353 -8.14 -14.35 -2.79
CA GLY A 353 -9.13 -14.38 -1.72
C GLY A 353 -8.97 -15.54 -0.74
N ILE A 354 -8.65 -16.73 -1.22
CA ILE A 354 -8.48 -17.91 -0.36
C ILE A 354 -7.28 -17.74 0.57
N THR A 355 -6.17 -17.20 0.07
CA THR A 355 -4.98 -16.96 0.88
C THR A 355 -5.17 -15.78 1.85
N ALA A 356 -5.83 -14.72 1.41
CA ALA A 356 -5.97 -13.49 2.22
C ALA A 356 -7.11 -13.54 3.22
N ALA A 357 -8.16 -14.34 2.99
CA ALA A 357 -9.41 -14.32 3.76
C ALA A 357 -9.21 -14.46 5.28
N GLY A 358 -8.33 -15.37 5.71
CA GLY A 358 -8.05 -15.58 7.13
C GLY A 358 -7.45 -14.35 7.80
N GLY A 359 -6.45 -13.74 7.15
CA GLY A 359 -5.77 -12.55 7.67
C GLY A 359 -6.62 -11.29 7.62
N ALA A 360 -7.35 -11.08 6.51
CA ALA A 360 -8.27 -9.96 6.36
C ALA A 360 -9.38 -10.00 7.42
N GLY A 361 -10.00 -11.18 7.63
CA GLY A 361 -10.99 -11.37 8.68
C GLY A 361 -10.44 -11.10 10.09
N TRP A 362 -9.20 -11.56 10.36
CA TRP A 362 -8.52 -11.30 11.62
C TRP A 362 -8.33 -9.80 11.88
N GLN A 363 -7.67 -9.08 10.98
CA GLN A 363 -7.35 -7.67 11.19
C GLN A 363 -8.59 -6.78 11.19
N LEU A 364 -9.56 -7.07 10.33
CA LEU A 364 -10.80 -6.28 10.30
C LEU A 364 -11.66 -6.52 11.55
N ALA A 365 -11.70 -7.76 12.09
CA ALA A 365 -12.39 -8.03 13.34
C ALA A 365 -11.74 -7.28 14.52
N GLU A 366 -10.40 -7.23 14.59
CA GLU A 366 -9.69 -6.42 15.58
C GLU A 366 -9.99 -4.94 15.41
N TRP A 367 -9.98 -4.45 14.16
CA TRP A 367 -10.29 -3.05 13.88
C TRP A 367 -11.70 -2.65 14.32
N ILE A 368 -12.70 -3.51 14.06
CA ILE A 368 -14.10 -3.28 14.48
C ILE A 368 -14.24 -3.31 16.02
N ILE A 369 -13.62 -4.28 16.67
CA ILE A 369 -13.79 -4.53 18.12
C ILE A 369 -12.93 -3.56 18.94
N ASP A 370 -11.68 -3.38 18.56
CA ASP A 370 -10.68 -2.64 19.32
C ASP A 370 -10.48 -1.21 18.81
N GLY A 371 -11.18 -0.81 17.73
CA GLY A 371 -11.15 0.52 17.13
C GLY A 371 -10.01 0.76 16.13
N GLU A 372 -8.93 -0.01 16.18
CA GLU A 372 -7.75 0.10 15.31
C GLU A 372 -7.17 -1.29 15.01
N PRO A 373 -6.55 -1.49 13.84
CA PRO A 373 -5.84 -2.74 13.54
C PRO A 373 -4.54 -2.84 14.36
N THR A 374 -3.94 -4.03 14.38
CA THR A 374 -2.67 -4.29 15.11
C THR A 374 -1.44 -4.28 14.23
N ILE A 375 -1.61 -4.30 12.92
CA ILE A 375 -0.54 -4.16 11.92
C ILE A 375 -0.85 -3.01 10.99
N ASP A 376 0.18 -2.53 10.29
CA ASP A 376 -0.02 -1.54 9.23
C ASP A 376 -0.91 -2.11 8.11
N MET A 377 -2.03 -1.44 7.84
CA MET A 377 -3.01 -1.82 6.82
C MET A 377 -3.01 -0.90 5.61
N LEU A 378 -2.08 0.06 5.49
CA LEU A 378 -2.06 1.06 4.41
C LEU A 378 -2.06 0.43 3.01
N GLY A 379 -1.40 -0.72 2.84
CA GLY A 379 -1.38 -1.46 1.57
C GLY A 379 -2.73 -2.03 1.13
N VAL A 380 -3.71 -2.11 2.03
CA VAL A 380 -5.06 -2.63 1.78
C VAL A 380 -6.17 -1.66 2.21
N GLU A 381 -5.81 -0.48 2.69
CA GLU A 381 -6.71 0.56 3.19
C GLU A 381 -7.70 1.02 2.09
N PRO A 382 -9.04 1.03 2.34
CA PRO A 382 -10.04 1.49 1.36
C PRO A 382 -9.81 2.92 0.89
N ARG A 383 -9.35 3.80 1.79
CA ARG A 383 -9.15 5.24 1.54
C ARG A 383 -7.88 5.56 0.75
N ARG A 384 -7.11 4.53 0.28
CA ARG A 384 -6.00 4.72 -0.65
C ARG A 384 -6.43 5.08 -2.07
N TYR A 385 -7.74 4.97 -2.37
CA TYR A 385 -8.34 5.44 -3.61
C TYR A 385 -9.22 6.67 -3.38
N GLY A 386 -9.29 7.55 -4.39
CA GLY A 386 -10.14 8.73 -4.42
C GLY A 386 -11.28 8.61 -5.45
N ASP A 387 -12.05 9.67 -5.62
CA ASP A 387 -13.17 9.74 -6.58
C ASP A 387 -12.71 9.66 -8.05
N TYR A 388 -11.40 9.76 -8.29
CA TYR A 388 -10.81 9.54 -9.61
C TYR A 388 -10.91 8.08 -10.09
N ALA A 389 -11.10 7.14 -9.18
CA ALA A 389 -11.21 5.70 -9.48
C ALA A 389 -12.59 5.35 -10.08
N THR A 390 -12.92 5.99 -11.20
CA THR A 390 -14.16 5.79 -11.95
C THR A 390 -14.20 4.40 -12.61
N LYS A 391 -15.39 3.98 -13.09
CA LYS A 391 -15.57 2.69 -13.79
C LYS A 391 -14.57 2.50 -14.95
N SER A 392 -14.37 3.53 -15.78
CA SER A 392 -13.42 3.47 -16.90
C SER A 392 -11.97 3.31 -16.43
N TYR A 393 -11.57 4.07 -15.41
CA TYR A 393 -10.27 3.93 -14.79
C TYR A 393 -10.03 2.51 -14.22
N LEU A 394 -11.04 1.98 -13.51
CA LEU A 394 -10.98 0.65 -12.92
C LEU A 394 -10.83 -0.43 -13.99
N LYS A 395 -11.57 -0.33 -15.11
CA LYS A 395 -11.46 -1.28 -16.20
C LYS A 395 -10.02 -1.40 -16.71
N GLU A 396 -9.41 -0.29 -17.11
CA GLU A 396 -8.05 -0.28 -17.65
C GLU A 396 -7.01 -0.73 -16.61
N LYS A 397 -7.12 -0.24 -15.37
CA LYS A 397 -6.18 -0.58 -14.29
C LYS A 397 -6.29 -2.03 -13.83
N ASN A 398 -7.49 -2.58 -13.73
CA ASN A 398 -7.68 -3.95 -13.26
C ASN A 398 -7.21 -4.96 -14.33
N GLU A 399 -7.47 -4.69 -15.62
CA GLU A 399 -6.92 -5.49 -16.73
C GLU A 399 -5.37 -5.45 -16.74
N GLU A 400 -4.77 -4.26 -16.50
CA GLU A 400 -3.32 -4.13 -16.34
C GLU A 400 -2.80 -4.86 -15.09
N ALA A 401 -3.46 -4.71 -13.95
CA ALA A 401 -3.07 -5.37 -12.70
C ALA A 401 -3.13 -6.90 -12.82
N TYR A 402 -4.16 -7.43 -13.48
CA TYR A 402 -4.32 -8.86 -13.74
C TYR A 402 -3.18 -9.43 -14.58
N ARG A 403 -2.94 -8.89 -15.78
CA ARG A 403 -1.90 -9.42 -16.68
C ARG A 403 -0.48 -9.32 -16.10
N ASN A 404 -0.28 -8.43 -15.12
CA ASN A 404 1.00 -8.15 -14.52
C ASN A 404 1.26 -8.88 -13.19
N VAL A 405 0.39 -9.82 -12.78
CA VAL A 405 0.54 -10.55 -11.51
C VAL A 405 1.86 -11.29 -11.40
N PHE A 406 2.37 -11.84 -12.51
CA PHE A 406 3.62 -12.60 -12.53
C PHE A 406 4.84 -11.83 -13.05
N ILE A 407 4.68 -10.60 -13.54
CA ILE A 407 5.86 -9.82 -13.94
C ILE A 407 6.70 -9.44 -12.73
N ILE A 408 7.93 -9.05 -12.96
CA ILE A 408 8.81 -8.54 -11.89
C ILE A 408 8.21 -7.24 -11.35
N HIS A 409 8.07 -7.15 -10.03
CA HIS A 409 7.60 -5.95 -9.35
C HIS A 409 8.80 -5.13 -8.88
N TYR A 410 9.27 -4.25 -9.75
CA TYR A 410 10.39 -3.39 -9.44
C TYR A 410 10.01 -2.30 -8.42
N PRO A 411 10.97 -1.84 -7.60
CA PRO A 411 10.76 -0.66 -6.76
C PRO A 411 10.38 0.54 -7.63
N ASP A 412 9.43 1.35 -7.13
CA ASP A 412 8.96 2.58 -7.81
C ASP A 412 8.44 2.38 -9.24
N GLU A 413 8.04 1.15 -9.58
CA GLU A 413 7.40 0.87 -10.87
C GLU A 413 6.08 1.62 -11.00
N GLU A 414 5.93 2.35 -12.10
CA GLU A 414 4.72 3.12 -12.42
C GLU A 414 4.07 2.57 -13.69
N ARG A 415 2.91 1.98 -13.55
CA ARG A 415 2.18 1.35 -14.66
C ARG A 415 1.44 2.37 -15.50
N SER A 416 1.30 2.09 -16.81
CA SER A 416 0.88 3.07 -17.82
C SER A 416 -0.62 3.19 -18.05
N ALA A 417 -1.42 2.16 -17.72
CA ALA A 417 -2.85 2.20 -17.98
C ALA A 417 -3.55 3.38 -17.27
N ALA A 418 -4.56 3.95 -17.91
CA ALA A 418 -5.35 5.08 -17.43
C ALA A 418 -4.51 6.30 -17.01
N ARG A 419 -3.45 6.62 -17.75
CA ARG A 419 -2.55 7.77 -17.51
C ARG A 419 -2.34 8.59 -18.79
N PRO A 420 -2.11 9.95 -18.68
CA PRO A 420 -2.20 10.74 -17.44
C PRO A 420 -3.66 10.94 -17.00
N LEU A 421 -3.90 11.09 -15.68
CA LEU A 421 -5.25 11.26 -15.13
C LEU A 421 -5.45 12.64 -14.48
N ARG A 422 -4.71 12.93 -13.41
CA ARG A 422 -4.73 14.22 -12.70
C ARG A 422 -3.39 14.91 -12.93
N THR A 423 -3.41 16.07 -13.58
CA THR A 423 -2.19 16.82 -13.95
C THR A 423 -2.19 18.20 -13.33
N ALA A 424 -1.03 18.64 -12.86
CA ALA A 424 -0.81 20.04 -12.51
C ALA A 424 -0.80 20.93 -13.78
N PRO A 425 -1.17 22.22 -13.70
CA PRO A 425 -1.13 23.10 -14.88
C PRO A 425 0.24 23.17 -15.57
N CYS A 426 1.34 23.01 -14.83
CA CYS A 426 2.70 23.02 -15.39
C CYS A 426 3.16 21.66 -15.96
N TYR A 427 2.30 20.64 -16.01
CA TYR A 427 2.64 19.29 -16.49
C TYR A 427 3.33 19.29 -17.86
N GLU A 428 2.75 19.94 -18.87
CA GLU A 428 3.31 19.99 -20.21
C GLU A 428 4.64 20.78 -20.27
N ARG A 429 4.81 21.78 -19.39
CA ARG A 429 6.09 22.52 -19.26
C ARG A 429 7.19 21.62 -18.74
N MET A 430 6.89 20.87 -17.68
CA MET A 430 7.83 19.90 -17.09
C MET A 430 8.16 18.78 -18.07
N LYS A 431 7.16 18.28 -18.81
CA LYS A 431 7.37 17.26 -19.85
C LYS A 431 8.35 17.72 -20.92
N LYS A 432 8.23 18.98 -21.39
CA LYS A 432 9.17 19.59 -22.35
C LYS A 432 10.59 19.76 -21.78
N LEU A 433 10.73 19.82 -20.45
CA LEU A 433 12.02 19.89 -19.76
C LEU A 433 12.61 18.50 -19.47
N GLY A 434 11.98 17.43 -19.95
CA GLY A 434 12.47 16.07 -19.80
C GLY A 434 11.90 15.31 -18.59
N ALA A 435 10.82 15.78 -17.96
CA ALA A 435 10.23 15.10 -16.81
C ALA A 435 9.75 13.68 -17.16
N VAL A 436 10.17 12.71 -16.36
CA VAL A 436 9.66 11.35 -16.36
C VAL A 436 8.69 11.24 -15.20
N PHE A 437 7.43 10.93 -15.48
CA PHE A 437 6.36 11.01 -14.50
C PHE A 437 6.04 9.68 -13.85
N GLY A 438 5.68 9.73 -12.56
CA GLY A 438 4.98 8.69 -11.80
C GLY A 438 3.63 9.18 -11.33
N GLN A 439 2.81 8.28 -10.76
CA GLN A 439 1.46 8.59 -10.29
C GLN A 439 1.28 8.24 -8.81
N LYS A 440 0.68 9.14 -8.04
CA LYS A 440 0.17 8.85 -6.69
C LYS A 440 -1.18 9.51 -6.48
N PHE A 441 -2.15 8.74 -5.98
CA PHE A 441 -3.53 9.18 -5.79
C PHE A 441 -4.14 9.83 -7.04
N GLY A 442 -3.82 9.23 -8.20
CA GLY A 442 -4.21 9.72 -9.53
C GLY A 442 -3.42 10.92 -10.06
N TRP A 443 -2.60 11.59 -9.25
CA TRP A 443 -1.78 12.73 -9.66
C TRP A 443 -0.49 12.31 -10.34
N GLU A 444 -0.24 12.90 -11.52
CA GLU A 444 1.07 12.85 -12.18
C GLU A 444 2.05 13.77 -11.45
N ARG A 445 3.26 13.27 -11.19
CA ARG A 445 4.36 14.02 -10.57
C ARG A 445 5.68 13.58 -11.19
N ALA A 446 6.62 14.52 -11.40
CA ALA A 446 7.92 14.21 -11.94
C ALA A 446 8.73 13.35 -10.96
N ASN A 447 9.15 12.16 -11.38
CA ASN A 447 10.08 11.32 -10.63
C ASN A 447 11.50 11.83 -10.74
N PHE A 448 11.92 12.17 -11.95
CA PHE A 448 13.20 12.79 -12.28
C PHE A 448 13.12 13.48 -13.64
N PHE A 449 14.17 14.20 -14.04
CA PHE A 449 14.27 14.84 -15.35
C PHE A 449 15.41 14.20 -16.17
N ALA A 450 15.06 13.69 -17.34
CA ALA A 450 16.01 13.09 -18.26
C ALA A 450 17.09 14.11 -18.67
N ILE A 451 18.35 13.68 -18.63
CA ILE A 451 19.49 14.51 -19.06
C ILE A 451 19.78 14.31 -20.55
N ASP A 452 20.57 15.21 -21.14
CA ASP A 452 20.93 15.16 -22.56
C ASP A 452 21.42 13.76 -22.98
N GLY A 453 20.79 13.23 -24.03
CA GLY A 453 21.06 11.88 -24.56
C GLY A 453 20.36 10.74 -23.85
N MET A 454 19.56 11.02 -22.80
CA MET A 454 18.74 10.03 -22.11
C MET A 454 17.34 10.00 -22.71
N GLU A 455 16.80 8.79 -22.94
CA GLU A 455 15.39 8.62 -23.27
C GLU A 455 14.52 9.11 -22.10
N GLN A 456 13.47 9.85 -22.39
CA GLN A 456 12.49 10.34 -21.40
C GLN A 456 11.55 9.21 -20.95
N LYS A 457 12.15 8.18 -20.34
CA LYS A 457 11.48 6.98 -19.87
C LYS A 457 12.20 6.40 -18.68
N ASP A 458 11.45 5.80 -17.76
CA ASP A 458 12.01 5.05 -16.64
C ASP A 458 12.51 3.67 -17.11
N ASP A 459 13.61 3.23 -16.53
CA ASP A 459 14.13 1.86 -16.62
C ASP A 459 14.15 1.27 -15.21
N TRP A 460 13.09 0.54 -14.88
CA TRP A 460 12.93 -0.02 -13.54
C TRP A 460 13.93 -1.14 -13.28
N SER A 461 14.50 -1.12 -12.09
CA SER A 461 15.48 -2.11 -11.63
C SER A 461 15.53 -2.14 -10.11
N PHE A 462 15.93 -3.28 -9.54
CA PHE A 462 16.33 -3.35 -8.11
C PHE A 462 17.68 -2.67 -7.86
N ARG A 463 18.38 -2.30 -8.93
CA ARG A 463 19.72 -1.71 -8.89
C ARG A 463 19.70 -0.30 -9.44
N ARG A 464 20.76 0.47 -9.15
CA ARG A 464 20.95 1.81 -9.74
C ARG A 464 20.95 1.71 -11.25
N SER A 465 20.05 2.42 -11.90
CA SER A 465 19.85 2.43 -13.34
C SER A 465 20.16 3.82 -13.94
N LYS A 466 19.71 4.10 -15.14
CA LYS A 466 20.01 5.37 -15.84
C LYS A 466 19.56 6.61 -15.06
N TRP A 467 18.43 6.54 -14.35
CA TRP A 467 17.91 7.65 -13.55
C TRP A 467 18.91 8.13 -12.48
N PHE A 468 19.79 7.27 -11.99
CA PHE A 468 20.73 7.61 -10.91
C PHE A 468 21.61 8.83 -11.25
N LYS A 469 22.14 8.91 -12.50
CA LYS A 469 22.93 10.07 -12.97
C LYS A 469 22.09 11.34 -13.11
N ALA A 470 20.81 11.20 -13.49
CA ALA A 470 19.91 12.34 -13.59
C ALA A 470 19.62 12.92 -12.20
N VAL A 471 19.27 12.06 -11.25
CA VAL A 471 19.01 12.42 -9.84
C VAL A 471 20.26 13.01 -9.17
N GLU A 472 21.46 12.49 -9.46
CA GLU A 472 22.72 13.07 -9.00
C GLU A 472 22.85 14.54 -9.40
N LYS A 473 22.60 14.85 -10.69
CA LYS A 473 22.64 16.23 -11.19
C LYS A 473 21.59 17.12 -10.52
N GLU A 474 20.39 16.61 -10.31
CA GLU A 474 19.33 17.33 -9.59
C GLU A 474 19.73 17.66 -8.15
N CYS A 475 20.19 16.67 -7.38
CA CYS A 475 20.65 16.86 -6.00
C CYS A 475 21.81 17.84 -5.88
N LYS A 476 22.79 17.74 -6.78
CA LYS A 476 23.92 18.69 -6.83
C LYS A 476 23.45 20.10 -7.13
N ASN A 477 22.53 20.25 -8.09
CA ASN A 477 21.97 21.57 -8.42
C ASN A 477 21.20 22.20 -7.25
N VAL A 478 20.40 21.43 -6.51
CA VAL A 478 19.72 21.92 -5.29
C VAL A 478 20.73 22.33 -4.22
N LYS A 479 21.83 21.59 -4.05
CA LYS A 479 22.92 21.91 -3.10
C LYS A 479 23.68 23.20 -3.48
N GLU A 480 23.95 23.42 -4.74
CA GLU A 480 24.88 24.47 -5.20
C GLU A 480 24.17 25.73 -5.71
N ASN A 481 22.95 25.60 -6.19
CA ASN A 481 22.20 26.63 -6.86
C ASN A 481 20.79 26.80 -6.28
N VAL A 482 19.77 26.52 -7.10
CA VAL A 482 18.36 26.51 -6.72
C VAL A 482 17.60 25.48 -7.56
N GLY A 483 16.73 24.71 -6.93
CA GLY A 483 15.84 23.75 -7.56
C GLY A 483 14.39 24.18 -7.51
N LEU A 484 13.59 23.74 -8.50
CA LEU A 484 12.14 23.93 -8.56
C LEU A 484 11.45 22.57 -8.56
N LEU A 485 10.54 22.34 -7.60
CA LEU A 485 9.76 21.10 -7.49
C LEU A 485 8.28 21.40 -7.54
N ASP A 486 7.53 20.64 -8.31
CA ASP A 486 6.05 20.66 -8.27
C ASP A 486 5.53 19.71 -7.19
N MET A 487 4.86 20.27 -6.19
CA MET A 487 4.19 19.54 -5.12
C MET A 487 2.67 19.81 -5.08
N THR A 488 2.10 20.15 -6.22
CA THR A 488 0.65 20.40 -6.38
C THR A 488 -0.20 19.23 -5.93
N ALA A 489 0.33 18.01 -5.99
CA ALA A 489 -0.32 16.80 -5.52
C ALA A 489 -0.49 16.69 -4.00
N PHE A 490 0.09 17.57 -3.17
CA PHE A 490 -0.18 17.60 -1.73
C PHE A 490 -1.68 17.68 -1.43
N ALA A 491 -2.13 16.99 -0.38
CA ALA A 491 -3.44 17.20 0.19
C ALA A 491 -3.45 18.55 0.95
N LYS A 492 -4.45 19.35 0.68
CA LYS A 492 -4.60 20.70 1.30
C LYS A 492 -6.03 20.87 1.77
N CYS A 493 -6.19 21.32 3.00
CA CYS A 493 -7.51 21.66 3.51
C CYS A 493 -7.44 22.88 4.44
N ARG A 494 -8.58 23.49 4.70
CA ARG A 494 -8.77 24.56 5.67
C ARG A 494 -9.75 24.10 6.73
N ILE A 495 -9.41 24.38 7.98
CA ILE A 495 -10.27 24.19 9.15
C ILE A 495 -10.56 25.56 9.72
N LYS A 496 -11.83 25.97 9.75
CA LYS A 496 -12.24 27.30 10.20
C LYS A 496 -13.48 27.25 11.10
N GLY A 497 -13.66 28.28 11.90
CA GLY A 497 -14.81 28.49 12.77
C GLY A 497 -14.43 28.68 14.22
N PRO A 498 -15.39 29.11 15.07
CA PRO A 498 -15.12 29.55 16.45
C PRO A 498 -14.50 28.47 17.35
N LYS A 499 -14.63 27.18 17.00
CA LYS A 499 -14.00 26.05 17.70
C LYS A 499 -12.87 25.38 16.93
N ALA A 500 -12.36 25.97 15.85
CA ALA A 500 -11.32 25.37 15.01
C ALA A 500 -10.02 25.11 15.79
N GLU A 501 -9.56 26.06 16.61
CA GLU A 501 -8.37 25.90 17.45
C GLU A 501 -8.55 24.77 18.48
N THR A 502 -9.65 24.76 19.21
CA THR A 502 -9.93 23.72 20.22
C THR A 502 -10.02 22.33 19.58
N PHE A 503 -10.65 22.24 18.41
CA PHE A 503 -10.76 21.01 17.67
C PHE A 503 -9.40 20.49 17.19
N LEU A 504 -8.60 21.33 16.56
CA LEU A 504 -7.26 20.95 16.09
C LEU A 504 -6.31 20.62 17.24
N ASP A 505 -6.41 21.36 18.37
CA ASP A 505 -5.60 21.06 19.56
C ASP A 505 -5.93 19.68 20.15
N TYR A 506 -7.19 19.23 20.04
CA TYR A 506 -7.59 17.86 20.38
C TYR A 506 -7.15 16.83 19.33
N LEU A 507 -7.10 17.19 18.03
CA LEU A 507 -6.78 16.25 16.95
C LEU A 507 -5.29 15.87 16.90
N VAL A 508 -4.39 16.79 17.23
CA VAL A 508 -2.94 16.62 17.06
C VAL A 508 -2.19 16.60 18.39
N ALA A 509 -1.07 15.90 18.42
CA ALA A 509 -0.24 15.76 19.63
C ALA A 509 0.71 16.94 19.89
N ASN A 510 0.98 17.79 18.88
CA ASN A 510 1.82 18.98 19.01
C ASN A 510 0.97 20.20 19.41
N LYS A 511 1.65 21.25 19.91
CA LYS A 511 1.05 22.57 20.07
C LYS A 511 0.77 23.21 18.73
N LEU A 512 -0.38 23.87 18.61
CA LEU A 512 -0.73 24.65 17.43
C LEU A 512 0.08 25.95 17.32
N PRO A 513 0.25 26.49 16.10
CA PRO A 513 0.85 27.81 15.91
C PRO A 513 -0.06 28.90 16.52
N LYS A 514 0.49 29.76 17.40
CA LYS A 514 -0.29 30.78 18.11
C LYS A 514 -0.39 32.11 17.38
N LYS A 515 0.60 32.44 16.56
CA LYS A 515 0.60 33.74 15.83
C LYS A 515 0.15 33.50 14.38
N ILE A 516 -0.63 34.42 13.85
CA ILE A 516 -1.01 34.43 12.43
C ILE A 516 0.27 34.35 11.58
N GLY A 517 0.26 33.53 10.55
CA GLY A 517 1.40 33.25 9.69
C GLY A 517 2.44 32.28 10.26
N ARG A 518 2.32 31.81 11.52
CA ARG A 518 3.23 30.78 12.06
C ARG A 518 2.83 29.39 11.59
N ILE A 519 3.83 28.52 11.49
CA ILE A 519 3.72 27.15 10.99
C ILE A 519 4.28 26.19 12.03
N ASN A 520 3.56 25.09 12.29
CA ASN A 520 4.04 23.99 13.10
C ASN A 520 3.82 22.67 12.35
N LEU A 521 4.77 21.73 12.48
CA LEU A 521 4.61 20.34 12.07
C LEU A 521 3.88 19.59 13.19
N CYS A 522 2.76 18.98 12.88
CA CYS A 522 1.87 18.35 13.84
C CYS A 522 1.53 16.92 13.40
N HIS A 523 1.45 16.00 14.36
CA HIS A 523 1.10 14.61 14.11
C HIS A 523 -0.22 14.27 14.80
N ALA A 524 -1.13 13.63 14.06
CA ALA A 524 -2.30 13.00 14.64
C ALA A 524 -1.97 11.55 15.00
N LEU A 525 -2.42 11.11 16.16
CA LEU A 525 -2.28 9.73 16.61
C LEU A 525 -3.60 8.99 16.43
N ASN A 526 -3.53 7.67 16.24
CA ASN A 526 -4.70 6.84 16.35
C ASN A 526 -5.10 6.59 17.81
N THR A 527 -6.21 5.92 18.06
CA THR A 527 -6.73 5.69 19.43
C THR A 527 -5.84 4.77 20.26
N LYS A 528 -4.90 4.03 19.63
CA LYS A 528 -3.88 3.20 20.28
C LYS A 528 -2.53 3.90 20.46
N GLY A 529 -2.41 5.18 20.09
CA GLY A 529 -1.22 6.00 20.29
C GLY A 529 -0.15 5.90 19.19
N GLY A 530 -0.41 5.14 18.13
CA GLY A 530 0.45 5.07 16.94
C GLY A 530 0.27 6.30 16.04
N VAL A 531 1.26 6.58 15.19
CA VAL A 531 1.21 7.74 14.28
C VAL A 531 0.27 7.44 13.11
N HIS A 532 -0.80 8.23 12.99
CA HIS A 532 -1.79 8.11 11.93
C HIS A 532 -1.53 9.05 10.75
N SER A 533 -1.32 10.34 11.01
CA SER A 533 -1.15 11.38 9.98
C SER A 533 -0.13 12.43 10.40
N GLU A 534 0.44 13.11 9.41
CA GLU A 534 1.32 14.26 9.61
C GLU A 534 0.75 15.46 8.86
N PHE A 535 0.69 16.61 9.54
CA PHE A 535 0.19 17.87 9.01
C PHE A 535 1.18 19.01 9.21
N THR A 536 1.48 19.75 8.16
CA THR A 536 2.01 21.10 8.27
C THR A 536 0.84 22.03 8.49
N ILE A 537 0.75 22.63 9.68
CA ILE A 537 -0.36 23.52 10.07
C ILE A 537 0.11 24.97 10.15
N MET A 538 -0.52 25.84 9.36
CA MET A 538 -0.33 27.27 9.37
C MET A 538 -1.57 27.95 9.93
N ARG A 539 -1.41 28.93 10.84
CA ARG A 539 -2.51 29.78 11.31
C ARG A 539 -2.77 30.90 10.32
N GLU A 540 -3.93 30.89 9.64
CA GLU A 540 -4.34 31.94 8.69
C GLU A 540 -4.96 33.17 9.37
N SER A 541 -5.81 32.92 10.37
CA SER A 541 -6.46 33.97 11.19
C SER A 541 -6.66 33.46 12.62
N GLU A 542 -7.42 34.21 13.42
CA GLU A 542 -7.74 33.79 14.81
C GLU A 542 -8.48 32.44 14.84
N ASP A 543 -9.34 32.18 13.86
CA ASP A 543 -10.27 31.06 13.78
C ASP A 543 -10.10 30.22 12.51
N SER A 544 -9.00 30.38 11.76
CA SER A 544 -8.72 29.66 10.53
C SER A 544 -7.31 29.08 10.48
N PHE A 545 -7.21 27.83 10.05
CA PHE A 545 -5.96 27.09 9.90
C PHE A 545 -5.89 26.42 8.55
N TYR A 546 -4.75 26.54 7.87
CA TYR A 546 -4.42 25.86 6.63
C TYR A 546 -3.54 24.66 6.90
N LEU A 547 -3.95 23.49 6.44
CA LEU A 547 -3.28 22.21 6.64
C LEU A 547 -2.79 21.64 5.32
N VAL A 548 -1.55 21.12 5.33
CA VAL A 548 -0.94 20.41 4.21
C VAL A 548 -0.50 19.04 4.68
N SER A 549 -0.79 18.01 3.89
CA SER A 549 -0.34 16.63 4.16
C SER A 549 0.02 15.89 2.86
N ALA A 550 0.49 14.64 2.99
CA ALA A 550 0.92 13.85 1.85
C ALA A 550 -0.23 13.52 0.89
N GLY A 551 -0.07 13.84 -0.40
CA GLY A 551 -1.11 13.65 -1.41
C GLY A 551 -1.58 12.20 -1.57
N ALA A 552 -0.70 11.23 -1.30
CA ALA A 552 -1.06 9.80 -1.34
C ALA A 552 -2.13 9.41 -0.31
N PHE A 553 -2.24 10.16 0.79
CA PHE A 553 -3.15 9.88 1.90
C PHE A 553 -4.30 10.89 2.01
N GLN A 554 -4.57 11.65 0.95
CA GLN A 554 -5.60 12.70 0.96
C GLN A 554 -6.92 12.24 1.59
N ARG A 555 -7.50 11.14 1.12
CA ARG A 555 -8.80 10.65 1.63
C ARG A 555 -8.68 10.13 3.06
N LEU A 556 -7.59 9.44 3.40
CA LEU A 556 -7.32 8.93 4.74
C LEU A 556 -7.26 10.07 5.76
N ASP A 557 -6.48 11.11 5.47
CA ASP A 557 -6.29 12.28 6.34
C ASP A 557 -7.57 13.10 6.49
N HIS A 558 -8.27 13.37 5.38
CA HIS A 558 -9.52 14.10 5.41
C HIS A 558 -10.61 13.36 6.20
N ASP A 559 -10.74 12.04 5.99
CA ASP A 559 -11.71 11.21 6.71
C ASP A 559 -11.39 11.15 8.22
N TRP A 560 -10.10 11.13 8.59
CA TRP A 560 -9.67 11.22 9.99
C TRP A 560 -10.07 12.55 10.64
N ILE A 561 -9.88 13.66 9.96
CA ILE A 561 -10.33 14.98 10.42
C ILE A 561 -11.84 14.99 10.61
N LEU A 562 -12.60 14.55 9.59
CA LEU A 562 -14.06 14.54 9.61
C LEU A 562 -14.64 13.60 10.68
N LYS A 563 -13.97 12.48 10.98
CA LYS A 563 -14.36 11.54 12.05
C LYS A 563 -14.46 12.21 13.42
N TRP A 564 -13.54 13.12 13.72
CA TRP A 564 -13.45 13.80 15.03
C TRP A 564 -14.13 15.16 15.07
N MET A 565 -14.51 15.69 13.90
CA MET A 565 -15.12 17.01 13.79
C MET A 565 -16.57 17.02 14.30
N SER A 566 -16.93 18.04 15.11
CA SER A 566 -18.30 18.24 15.54
C SER A 566 -19.23 18.59 14.38
N LYS A 567 -20.43 18.03 14.40
CA LYS A 567 -21.49 18.30 13.39
C LYS A 567 -22.36 19.52 13.75
N ASP A 568 -22.02 20.29 14.78
CA ASP A 568 -22.81 21.46 15.25
C ASP A 568 -22.56 22.74 14.45
N GLY A 569 -21.74 22.70 13.42
CA GLY A 569 -21.39 23.85 12.57
C GLY A 569 -20.33 24.78 13.15
N SER A 570 -19.84 24.52 14.36
CA SER A 570 -18.82 25.36 15.03
C SER A 570 -17.41 25.18 14.43
N VAL A 571 -17.20 24.12 13.65
CA VAL A 571 -16.00 23.83 12.87
C VAL A 571 -16.42 23.47 11.44
N GLN A 572 -15.74 24.04 10.47
CA GLN A 572 -15.96 23.79 9.04
C GLN A 572 -14.70 23.24 8.40
N PHE A 573 -14.85 22.25 7.51
CA PHE A 573 -13.80 21.66 6.71
C PHE A 573 -13.95 22.09 5.25
N GLU A 574 -12.86 22.56 4.64
CA GLU A 574 -12.81 22.92 3.24
C GLU A 574 -11.66 22.19 2.55
N ASN A 575 -11.96 21.34 1.54
CA ASN A 575 -10.94 20.66 0.75
C ASN A 575 -10.41 21.60 -0.34
N LEU A 576 -9.15 21.95 -0.29
CA LEU A 576 -8.47 22.85 -1.21
C LEU A 576 -7.52 22.16 -2.19
N THR A 577 -7.46 20.82 -2.18
CA THR A 577 -6.48 20.05 -2.95
C THR A 577 -6.53 20.35 -4.45
N ASN A 578 -7.73 20.51 -5.00
CA ASN A 578 -7.91 20.75 -6.44
C ASN A 578 -7.89 22.23 -6.83
N SER A 579 -7.87 23.15 -5.88
CA SER A 579 -7.91 24.61 -6.13
C SER A 579 -6.60 25.32 -5.86
N VAL A 580 -5.67 24.69 -5.15
CA VAL A 580 -4.39 25.28 -4.75
C VAL A 580 -3.23 24.49 -5.32
N GLY A 581 -2.41 25.13 -6.16
CA GLY A 581 -1.14 24.63 -6.65
C GLY A 581 0.00 24.88 -5.67
N VAL A 582 1.06 24.09 -5.74
CA VAL A 582 2.27 24.24 -4.91
C VAL A 582 3.51 24.07 -5.74
N LEU A 583 4.33 25.12 -5.82
CA LEU A 583 5.67 25.06 -6.34
C LEU A 583 6.68 25.30 -5.21
N VAL A 584 7.76 24.53 -5.17
CA VAL A 584 8.77 24.60 -4.11
C VAL A 584 10.09 25.08 -4.71
N VAL A 585 10.64 26.14 -4.18
CA VAL A 585 12.00 26.61 -4.51
C VAL A 585 12.94 26.26 -3.36
N SER A 586 14.07 25.62 -3.64
CA SER A 586 15.01 25.14 -2.62
C SER A 586 16.46 25.25 -3.09
N GLY A 587 17.33 25.72 -2.20
CA GLY A 587 18.76 25.84 -2.44
C GLY A 587 19.34 27.17 -1.98
N PRO A 588 20.68 27.35 -1.95
CA PRO A 588 21.33 28.54 -1.42
C PRO A 588 20.95 29.82 -2.17
N LYS A 589 20.60 29.75 -3.45
CA LYS A 589 20.19 30.90 -4.26
C LYS A 589 18.67 31.14 -4.26
N ALA A 590 17.90 30.39 -3.47
CA ALA A 590 16.44 30.54 -3.42
C ALA A 590 16.01 31.96 -3.00
N ARG A 591 16.67 32.57 -2.03
CA ARG A 591 16.35 33.94 -1.59
C ARG A 591 16.59 34.98 -2.70
N GLU A 592 17.69 34.82 -3.42
CA GLU A 592 18.01 35.69 -4.55
C GLU A 592 16.94 35.58 -5.65
N LEU A 593 16.54 34.35 -5.98
CA LEU A 593 15.45 34.10 -6.92
C LEU A 593 14.14 34.79 -6.46
N MET A 594 13.76 34.61 -5.21
CA MET A 594 12.51 35.19 -4.69
C MET A 594 12.50 36.71 -4.74
N LYS A 595 13.63 37.38 -4.45
CA LYS A 595 13.79 38.82 -4.60
C LYS A 595 13.62 39.35 -6.01
N ARG A 596 13.90 38.53 -7.03
CA ARG A 596 13.75 38.91 -8.46
C ARG A 596 12.29 38.83 -8.92
N VAL A 597 11.49 37.92 -8.34
CA VAL A 597 10.12 37.68 -8.78
C VAL A 597 9.06 38.36 -7.89
N SER A 598 9.46 38.85 -6.72
CA SER A 598 8.58 39.54 -5.78
C SER A 598 9.24 40.79 -5.19
N LYS A 599 8.42 41.78 -4.85
CA LYS A 599 8.86 43.03 -4.19
C LYS A 599 8.93 42.88 -2.66
N ASP A 600 8.51 41.74 -2.11
CA ASP A 600 8.47 41.52 -0.68
C ASP A 600 9.87 41.31 -0.08
N ASP A 601 10.01 41.54 1.21
CA ASP A 601 11.27 41.35 1.92
C ASP A 601 11.41 39.89 2.40
N PHE A 602 12.41 39.19 1.84
CA PHE A 602 12.78 37.83 2.17
C PHE A 602 13.95 37.71 3.17
N SER A 603 14.33 38.79 3.84
CA SER A 603 15.34 38.76 4.92
C SER A 603 14.90 37.86 6.09
N ASN A 604 15.86 37.39 6.88
CA ASN A 604 15.56 36.55 8.06
C ASN A 604 14.77 37.32 9.15
N GLU A 605 14.97 38.61 9.24
CA GLU A 605 14.27 39.50 10.16
C GLU A 605 12.79 39.56 9.83
N ASN A 606 12.46 39.72 8.56
CA ASN A 606 11.10 39.97 8.08
C ASN A 606 10.38 38.71 7.58
N PHE A 607 11.11 37.63 7.22
CA PHE A 607 10.50 36.38 6.82
C PHE A 607 11.17 35.21 7.58
N LYS A 608 10.75 35.03 8.82
CA LYS A 608 11.33 34.03 9.74
C LYS A 608 11.08 32.59 9.29
N TRP A 609 12.00 31.70 9.60
CA TRP A 609 11.79 30.27 9.40
C TRP A 609 10.53 29.78 10.15
N LEU A 610 9.79 28.84 9.54
CA LEU A 610 8.46 28.38 9.99
C LEU A 610 7.43 29.53 10.08
N SER A 611 7.44 30.40 9.09
CA SER A 611 6.40 31.40 8.90
C SER A 611 5.92 31.46 7.45
N SER A 612 4.78 32.06 7.25
CA SER A 612 4.19 32.34 5.94
C SER A 612 3.92 33.81 5.75
N LYS A 613 3.88 34.23 4.50
CA LYS A 613 3.45 35.56 4.08
C LYS A 613 2.63 35.49 2.80
N GLN A 614 1.65 36.38 2.71
CA GLN A 614 1.03 36.68 1.41
C GLN A 614 1.97 37.58 0.63
N ILE A 615 2.35 37.16 -0.57
CA ILE A 615 3.23 37.88 -1.49
C ILE A 615 2.63 37.88 -2.89
N ASN A 616 3.25 38.59 -3.82
CA ASN A 616 2.96 38.45 -5.23
C ASN A 616 4.21 37.95 -5.98
N VAL A 617 4.03 36.94 -6.82
CA VAL A 617 5.03 36.52 -7.81
C VAL A 617 4.57 37.02 -9.17
N GLY A 618 5.24 38.06 -9.70
CA GLY A 618 4.70 38.80 -10.82
C GLY A 618 3.32 39.37 -10.48
N TYR A 619 2.27 38.91 -11.16
CA TYR A 619 0.88 39.30 -10.92
C TYR A 619 0.10 38.31 -10.05
N ALA A 620 0.69 37.15 -9.73
CA ALA A 620 0.01 36.07 -9.04
C ALA A 620 0.05 36.24 -7.52
N PRO A 621 -1.08 36.15 -6.81
CA PRO A 621 -1.10 36.09 -5.35
C PRO A 621 -0.58 34.72 -4.88
N VAL A 622 0.30 34.72 -3.90
CA VAL A 622 0.95 33.51 -3.38
C VAL A 622 1.02 33.58 -1.87
N ASN A 623 0.61 32.50 -1.21
CA ASN A 623 0.95 32.29 0.20
C ASN A 623 2.29 31.55 0.26
N ALA A 624 3.36 32.27 0.51
CA ALA A 624 4.70 31.71 0.61
C ALA A 624 4.94 31.18 2.03
N MET A 625 5.24 29.88 2.14
CA MET A 625 5.55 29.24 3.42
C MET A 625 7.04 28.93 3.47
N ARG A 626 7.78 29.48 4.45
CA ARG A 626 9.22 29.22 4.59
C ARG A 626 9.47 27.87 5.26
N VAL A 627 9.24 26.84 4.51
CA VAL A 627 9.44 25.42 4.82
C VAL A 627 9.87 24.67 3.57
N ASN A 628 10.53 23.51 3.71
CA ASN A 628 10.72 22.53 2.66
C ASN A 628 11.09 21.17 3.26
N PHE A 629 11.08 20.16 2.41
CA PHE A 629 11.34 18.76 2.79
C PHE A 629 12.74 18.26 2.37
N VAL A 630 13.65 19.15 1.94
CA VAL A 630 14.99 18.79 1.45
C VAL A 630 16.14 19.34 2.33
N GLY A 631 15.82 20.14 3.35
CA GLY A 631 16.82 20.63 4.29
C GLY A 631 17.71 21.76 3.78
N GLU A 632 17.30 22.48 2.74
CA GLU A 632 17.94 23.68 2.21
C GLU A 632 17.12 24.93 2.52
N LEU A 633 17.67 26.12 2.31
CA LEU A 633 16.89 27.35 2.29
C LEU A 633 15.83 27.27 1.20
N GLY A 634 14.58 27.62 1.52
CA GLY A 634 13.52 27.56 0.52
C GLY A 634 12.13 27.97 0.99
N TRP A 635 11.22 27.98 0.03
CA TRP A 635 9.80 28.32 0.24
C TRP A 635 8.91 27.39 -0.57
N GLU A 636 7.81 26.98 0.02
CA GLU A 636 6.65 26.44 -0.66
C GLU A 636 5.73 27.59 -1.07
N LEU A 637 5.43 27.70 -2.36
CA LEU A 637 4.62 28.73 -2.97
C LEU A 637 3.23 28.19 -3.24
N HIS A 638 2.31 28.40 -2.30
CA HIS A 638 0.92 27.98 -2.41
C HIS A 638 0.11 29.08 -3.09
N HIS A 639 -0.60 28.74 -4.18
CA HIS A 639 -1.28 29.71 -5.03
C HIS A 639 -2.55 29.13 -5.66
N PRO A 640 -3.51 29.97 -6.06
CA PRO A 640 -4.64 29.50 -6.84
C PRO A 640 -4.14 28.80 -8.11
N MET A 641 -4.74 27.65 -8.42
CA MET A 641 -4.25 26.72 -9.44
C MET A 641 -4.09 27.35 -10.82
N GLU A 642 -4.94 28.29 -11.17
CA GLU A 642 -4.94 29.01 -12.46
C GLU A 642 -3.68 29.87 -12.69
N TYR A 643 -2.96 30.26 -11.63
CA TYR A 643 -1.73 31.04 -11.75
C TYR A 643 -0.45 30.19 -11.88
N GLN A 644 -0.54 28.89 -11.74
CA GLN A 644 0.66 28.03 -11.65
C GLN A 644 1.58 28.17 -12.85
N ASN A 645 1.04 28.23 -14.07
CA ASN A 645 1.83 28.40 -15.27
C ASN A 645 2.56 29.76 -15.31
N HIS A 646 1.89 30.83 -14.86
CA HIS A 646 2.50 32.14 -14.77
C HIS A 646 3.66 32.15 -13.75
N ILE A 647 3.44 31.58 -12.57
CA ILE A 647 4.47 31.49 -11.52
C ILE A 647 5.65 30.65 -12.00
N PHE A 648 5.38 29.50 -12.61
CA PHE A 648 6.40 28.61 -13.15
C PHE A 648 7.29 29.33 -14.17
N ASP A 649 6.68 30.01 -15.16
CA ASP A 649 7.39 30.73 -16.21
C ASP A 649 8.23 31.89 -15.62
N LYS A 650 7.68 32.66 -14.67
CA LYS A 650 8.38 33.75 -13.98
C LYS A 650 9.60 33.26 -13.19
N LEU A 651 9.46 32.14 -12.47
CA LEU A 651 10.58 31.55 -11.74
C LEU A 651 11.67 31.06 -12.70
N MET A 652 11.30 30.34 -13.77
CA MET A 652 12.25 29.81 -14.75
C MET A 652 13.00 30.92 -15.50
N GLU A 653 12.32 32.00 -15.85
CA GLU A 653 12.93 33.18 -16.50
C GLU A 653 13.95 33.87 -15.57
N ALA A 654 13.51 34.22 -14.33
CA ALA A 654 14.31 34.95 -13.35
C ALA A 654 15.48 34.12 -12.78
N GLY A 655 15.35 32.78 -12.77
CA GLY A 655 16.32 31.87 -12.20
C GLY A 655 17.36 31.35 -13.19
N LYS A 656 17.29 31.71 -14.47
CA LYS A 656 18.15 31.15 -15.55
C LYS A 656 19.65 31.27 -15.24
N ASP A 657 20.10 32.45 -14.90
CA ASP A 657 21.50 32.74 -14.55
C ASP A 657 21.88 32.35 -13.13
N LEU A 658 20.90 32.06 -12.28
CA LEU A 658 21.09 31.47 -10.94
C LEU A 658 21.27 29.96 -10.99
N GLY A 659 21.12 29.33 -12.15
CA GLY A 659 21.16 27.88 -12.32
C GLY A 659 19.90 27.18 -11.85
N LEU A 660 18.73 27.84 -11.91
CA LEU A 660 17.46 27.21 -11.59
C LEU A 660 17.19 26.04 -12.54
N LYS A 661 16.96 24.87 -11.96
CA LYS A 661 16.51 23.67 -12.68
C LYS A 661 15.41 22.96 -11.92
N PRO A 662 14.47 22.32 -12.62
CA PRO A 662 13.52 21.46 -11.95
C PRO A 662 14.22 20.21 -11.39
N TYR A 663 13.64 19.62 -10.34
CA TYR A 663 14.05 18.33 -9.80
C TYR A 663 12.81 17.50 -9.43
N GLY A 664 12.99 16.17 -9.33
CA GLY A 664 11.89 15.24 -9.13
C GLY A 664 11.83 14.65 -7.73
N ILE A 665 10.84 13.76 -7.55
CA ILE A 665 10.56 13.09 -6.27
C ILE A 665 11.73 12.20 -5.82
N ARG A 666 12.48 11.59 -6.75
CA ARG A 666 13.66 10.77 -6.40
C ARG A 666 14.78 11.63 -5.80
N ALA A 667 15.03 12.79 -6.35
CA ALA A 667 15.98 13.73 -5.75
C ALA A 667 15.49 14.22 -4.38
N MET A 668 14.20 14.55 -4.25
CA MET A 668 13.61 14.89 -2.96
C MET A 668 13.82 13.77 -1.93
N ASN A 669 13.63 12.48 -2.31
CA ASN A 669 13.84 11.35 -1.40
C ASN A 669 15.31 11.23 -0.96
N SER A 670 16.26 11.31 -1.89
CA SER A 670 17.69 11.34 -1.56
C SER A 670 18.01 12.46 -0.55
N LEU A 671 17.57 13.68 -0.84
CA LEU A 671 17.83 14.86 -0.01
C LEU A 671 17.15 14.79 1.38
N ARG A 672 15.92 14.24 1.49
CA ARG A 672 15.23 14.11 2.78
C ARG A 672 15.88 13.04 3.69
N VAL A 673 16.37 11.94 3.10
CA VAL A 673 17.00 10.83 3.86
C VAL A 673 18.28 11.31 4.55
N GLU A 674 19.09 12.17 3.89
CA GLU A 674 20.26 12.79 4.48
C GLU A 674 19.95 13.72 5.66
N LYS A 675 18.69 14.15 5.78
CA LYS A 675 18.15 14.94 6.91
C LYS A 675 17.43 14.07 7.93
N SER A 676 17.32 12.78 7.71
CA SER A 676 16.51 11.87 8.53
C SER A 676 15.04 12.30 8.64
N TYR A 677 14.53 13.02 7.64
CA TYR A 677 13.11 13.40 7.59
C TYR A 677 12.24 12.18 7.30
N LYS A 678 11.15 12.08 8.03
CA LYS A 678 10.28 10.91 8.09
C LYS A 678 9.09 11.07 7.15
N LEU A 679 8.55 9.94 6.69
CA LEU A 679 7.35 9.88 5.86
C LEU A 679 6.29 9.01 6.54
N VAL A 680 5.03 9.40 6.40
CA VAL A 680 3.89 8.55 6.77
C VAL A 680 3.85 7.34 5.83
N GLY A 681 3.60 6.16 6.38
CA GLY A 681 3.59 4.88 5.66
C GLY A 681 4.98 4.21 5.55
N THR A 682 6.03 4.84 6.08
CA THR A 682 7.37 4.27 6.19
C THR A 682 7.91 4.38 7.62
N GLU A 683 8.56 5.51 7.97
CA GLU A 683 9.05 5.76 9.34
C GLU A 683 7.92 6.07 10.33
N LEU A 684 6.83 6.64 9.84
CA LEU A 684 5.64 6.97 10.62
C LEU A 684 4.51 6.00 10.25
N SER A 685 4.13 5.16 11.20
CA SER A 685 3.11 4.12 11.04
C SER A 685 2.35 3.92 12.35
N ILE A 686 1.18 3.32 12.27
CA ILE A 686 0.41 2.94 13.45
C ILE A 686 1.08 1.86 14.31
N GLU A 687 2.08 1.15 13.77
CA GLU A 687 2.86 0.12 14.49
C GLU A 687 3.89 0.72 15.45
N TYR A 688 4.17 2.03 15.33
CA TYR A 688 5.16 2.72 16.13
C TYR A 688 4.54 3.90 16.88
N SER A 689 4.99 4.08 18.13
CA SER A 689 4.71 5.30 18.85
C SER A 689 5.52 6.48 18.26
N PRO A 690 5.08 7.72 18.43
CA PRO A 690 5.86 8.87 17.98
C PRO A 690 7.25 8.95 18.64
N TYR A 691 7.42 8.43 19.85
CA TYR A 691 8.72 8.39 20.53
C TYR A 691 9.69 7.37 19.89
N GLU A 692 9.17 6.22 19.45
CA GLU A 692 9.97 5.25 18.68
C GLU A 692 10.41 5.82 17.35
N SER A 693 9.58 6.64 16.71
CA SER A 693 9.88 7.32 15.45
C SER A 693 10.72 8.61 15.61
N GLY A 694 11.19 8.95 16.82
CA GLY A 694 12.03 10.13 17.08
C GLY A 694 11.28 11.46 16.92
N LEU A 695 10.00 11.50 17.26
CA LEU A 695 9.16 12.70 17.21
C LEU A 695 9.00 13.39 18.58
N ASP A 696 9.90 13.12 19.54
CA ASP A 696 9.80 13.59 20.93
C ASP A 696 9.50 15.09 21.03
N ARG A 697 10.16 15.90 20.19
CA ARG A 697 10.00 17.38 20.17
C ARG A 697 8.64 17.87 19.65
N PHE A 698 7.85 16.99 19.02
CA PHE A 698 6.54 17.31 18.45
C PHE A 698 5.38 16.76 19.31
N ILE A 699 5.67 16.13 20.44
CA ILE A 699 4.67 15.54 21.33
C ILE A 699 4.65 16.30 22.65
N HIS A 700 3.49 16.84 22.98
CA HIS A 700 3.30 17.66 24.19
C HIS A 700 2.18 17.11 25.08
N PRO A 701 2.42 16.07 25.89
CA PRO A 701 1.38 15.45 26.74
C PRO A 701 0.70 16.42 27.72
N ASN A 702 1.42 17.48 28.12
CA ASN A 702 0.96 18.47 29.10
C ASN A 702 0.14 19.62 28.49
N LYS A 703 -0.14 19.60 27.18
CA LYS A 703 -0.94 20.69 26.55
C LYS A 703 -2.44 20.56 26.80
N GLY A 704 -2.91 19.44 27.27
CA GLY A 704 -4.31 19.04 27.40
C GLY A 704 -4.57 17.67 26.75
N ASN A 705 -5.82 17.24 26.73
CA ASN A 705 -6.20 15.96 26.12
C ASN A 705 -6.17 16.04 24.59
N PHE A 706 -5.72 14.97 23.95
CA PHE A 706 -5.77 14.78 22.50
C PHE A 706 -5.97 13.29 22.14
N VAL A 707 -6.36 13.02 20.91
CA VAL A 707 -6.60 11.67 20.44
C VAL A 707 -5.36 10.80 20.64
N GLY A 708 -5.53 9.65 21.31
CA GLY A 708 -4.46 8.69 21.56
C GLY A 708 -3.56 8.96 22.77
N LEU A 709 -3.73 10.07 23.51
CA LEU A 709 -2.88 10.43 24.65
C LEU A 709 -2.84 9.34 25.73
N GLU A 710 -4.00 8.81 26.14
CA GLU A 710 -4.07 7.77 27.17
C GLU A 710 -3.32 6.50 26.75
N ALA A 711 -3.54 6.05 25.51
CA ALA A 711 -2.87 4.88 24.95
C ALA A 711 -1.35 5.11 24.81
N LEU A 712 -0.94 6.30 24.39
CA LEU A 712 0.46 6.70 24.31
C LEU A 712 1.16 6.68 25.67
N ASN A 713 0.49 7.14 26.73
CA ASN A 713 1.02 7.08 28.10
C ASN A 713 1.20 5.63 28.56
N LYS A 714 0.20 4.76 28.34
CA LYS A 714 0.30 3.30 28.62
C LYS A 714 1.43 2.65 27.82
N TRP A 715 1.62 3.06 26.55
CA TRP A 715 2.71 2.53 25.72
C TRP A 715 4.08 2.94 26.30
N ARG A 716 4.22 4.20 26.73
CA ARG A 716 5.43 4.71 27.38
C ARG A 716 5.76 3.98 28.69
N GLU A 717 4.74 3.68 29.52
CA GLU A 717 4.88 2.92 30.76
C GLU A 717 5.33 1.48 30.51
N LYS A 718 4.81 0.85 29.44
CA LYS A 718 5.19 -0.51 29.04
C LYS A 718 6.62 -0.58 28.48
N GLY A 719 7.17 0.53 28.00
CA GLY A 719 8.45 0.62 27.32
C GLY A 719 8.35 0.40 25.82
N PHE A 720 9.26 1.02 25.09
CA PHE A 720 9.33 0.97 23.63
C PHE A 720 10.08 -0.28 23.16
N GLN A 721 9.65 -0.84 22.04
CA GLN A 721 10.22 -2.04 21.45
C GLN A 721 11.15 -1.71 20.28
N ASN A 722 11.03 -0.50 19.73
CA ASN A 722 11.76 -0.04 18.56
C ASN A 722 12.31 1.36 18.79
N LYS A 723 13.34 1.71 18.02
CA LYS A 723 13.82 3.09 17.88
C LYS A 723 14.27 3.31 16.46
N LEU A 724 13.83 4.40 15.87
CA LEU A 724 14.26 4.82 14.54
C LEU A 724 15.73 5.29 14.60
N VAL A 725 16.51 4.82 13.65
CA VAL A 725 17.92 5.19 13.48
C VAL A 725 18.23 5.53 12.03
N THR A 726 19.26 6.35 11.85
CA THR A 726 19.86 6.62 10.53
C THR A 726 21.15 5.80 10.42
N LEU A 727 21.34 5.13 9.30
CA LEU A 727 22.46 4.22 9.07
C LEU A 727 23.23 4.64 7.81
N GLU A 728 24.56 4.65 7.89
CA GLU A 728 25.43 4.59 6.72
C GLU A 728 25.65 3.13 6.35
N VAL A 729 25.40 2.76 5.10
CA VAL A 729 25.61 1.40 4.59
C VAL A 729 26.86 1.37 3.73
N HIS A 730 27.78 0.46 4.06
CA HIS A 730 29.11 0.44 3.50
C HIS A 730 29.24 -0.50 2.29
N ASN A 731 30.18 -0.18 1.41
CA ASN A 731 30.57 -1.01 0.27
C ASN A 731 29.39 -1.34 -0.67
N ILE A 732 28.48 -0.38 -0.83
CA ILE A 732 27.40 -0.46 -1.83
C ILE A 732 27.98 -0.26 -3.21
N ILE A 733 27.63 -1.14 -4.15
CA ILE A 733 28.06 -1.06 -5.55
C ILE A 733 26.97 -0.43 -6.40
N ASP A 734 25.79 -1.05 -6.46
CA ASP A 734 24.76 -0.70 -7.42
C ASP A 734 23.30 -0.88 -6.93
N ALA A 735 23.11 -1.23 -5.64
CA ALA A 735 21.78 -1.39 -5.07
C ALA A 735 21.72 -0.79 -3.66
N ASP A 736 20.83 0.18 -3.46
CA ASP A 736 20.61 0.83 -2.17
C ASP A 736 19.54 0.09 -1.35
N VAL A 737 19.41 0.44 -0.07
CA VAL A 737 18.45 -0.17 0.86
C VAL A 737 17.02 0.19 0.45
N LEU A 738 16.16 -0.81 0.40
CA LEU A 738 14.72 -0.66 0.22
C LEU A 738 13.98 -0.88 1.55
N GLY A 739 12.74 -0.43 1.60
CA GLY A 739 11.85 -0.72 2.72
C GLY A 739 11.75 -2.23 2.98
N ASN A 740 11.70 -2.60 4.26
CA ASN A 740 11.64 -3.98 4.77
C ASN A 740 12.91 -4.83 4.57
N ASN A 741 14.03 -4.28 4.12
CA ASN A 741 15.30 -5.01 4.21
C ASN A 741 15.62 -5.31 5.69
N PRO A 742 15.97 -6.57 6.04
CA PRO A 742 16.23 -6.94 7.42
C PRO A 742 17.58 -6.40 7.91
N ILE A 743 17.58 -5.93 9.16
CA ILE A 743 18.78 -5.47 9.87
C ILE A 743 19.22 -6.54 10.85
N TYR A 744 20.49 -6.88 10.83
CA TYR A 744 21.06 -7.98 11.59
C TYR A 744 22.11 -7.54 12.61
N GLN A 745 22.15 -8.27 13.72
CA GLN A 745 23.28 -8.31 14.63
C GLN A 745 23.56 -9.77 15.03
N ASN A 746 24.81 -10.20 14.93
CA ASN A 746 25.24 -11.57 15.28
C ASN A 746 24.38 -12.67 14.61
N GLY A 747 24.03 -12.47 13.33
CA GLY A 747 23.24 -13.42 12.54
C GLY A 747 21.74 -13.46 12.84
N LYS A 748 21.23 -12.60 13.74
CA LYS A 748 19.81 -12.50 14.09
C LYS A 748 19.22 -11.21 13.56
N VAL A 749 17.98 -11.26 13.07
CA VAL A 749 17.20 -10.07 12.72
C VAL A 749 16.90 -9.28 13.99
N VAL A 750 17.34 -8.02 14.03
CA VAL A 750 17.16 -7.10 15.16
C VAL A 750 16.35 -5.86 14.79
N GLY A 751 15.98 -5.74 13.52
CA GLY A 751 15.20 -4.63 13.00
C GLY A 751 14.91 -4.76 11.52
N ARG A 752 14.30 -3.74 10.97
CA ARG A 752 14.02 -3.62 9.53
C ARG A 752 14.24 -2.19 9.05
N ALA A 753 14.76 -2.04 7.85
CA ALA A 753 14.80 -0.75 7.19
C ALA A 753 13.38 -0.27 6.85
N THR A 754 13.14 1.01 7.02
CA THR A 754 11.90 1.66 6.56
C THR A 754 12.06 2.22 5.16
N GLY A 755 13.30 2.54 4.78
CA GLY A 755 13.70 2.97 3.45
C GLY A 755 15.17 3.36 3.41
N GLY A 756 15.64 3.74 2.25
CA GLY A 756 17.00 4.24 2.05
C GLY A 756 17.17 4.90 0.69
N ASP A 757 18.32 5.46 0.48
CA ASP A 757 18.72 6.05 -0.79
C ASP A 757 20.22 6.37 -0.78
N PHE A 758 20.77 6.69 -1.95
CA PHE A 758 22.10 7.29 -2.01
C PHE A 758 22.01 8.79 -1.72
N GLY A 759 22.66 9.24 -0.66
CA GLY A 759 22.77 10.64 -0.29
C GLY A 759 23.84 11.34 -1.11
N PHE A 760 23.46 12.04 -2.18
CA PHE A 760 24.40 12.66 -3.12
C PHE A 760 25.16 13.84 -2.52
N ARG A 761 24.63 14.53 -1.49
CA ARG A 761 25.34 15.61 -0.79
C ARG A 761 26.43 15.08 0.14
N LEU A 762 26.20 13.90 0.72
CA LEU A 762 27.11 13.21 1.63
C LEU A 762 28.01 12.20 0.91
N SER A 763 27.67 11.80 -0.32
CA SER A 763 28.32 10.72 -1.08
C SER A 763 28.32 9.39 -0.32
N LYS A 764 27.18 9.06 0.32
CA LYS A 764 26.99 7.87 1.14
C LYS A 764 25.66 7.19 0.86
N SER A 765 25.62 5.86 0.91
CA SER A 765 24.33 5.15 0.97
C SER A 765 23.78 5.24 2.39
N ILE A 766 22.58 5.79 2.52
CA ILE A 766 21.90 6.07 3.79
C ILE A 766 20.62 5.23 3.87
N ALA A 767 20.39 4.64 5.04
CA ALA A 767 19.13 3.96 5.35
C ALA A 767 18.50 4.56 6.61
N LEU A 768 17.18 4.54 6.66
CA LEU A 768 16.41 4.72 7.89
C LEU A 768 15.86 3.35 8.29
N GLY A 769 15.82 3.05 9.58
CA GLY A 769 15.35 1.75 10.03
C GLY A 769 14.95 1.73 11.50
N MET A 770 14.01 0.85 11.82
CA MET A 770 13.61 0.55 13.18
C MET A 770 14.48 -0.59 13.72
N VAL A 771 15.13 -0.36 14.85
CA VAL A 771 15.96 -1.37 15.55
C VAL A 771 15.53 -1.46 17.00
N LYS A 772 15.96 -2.51 17.70
CA LYS A 772 15.76 -2.62 19.14
C LYS A 772 16.39 -1.43 19.87
N PRO A 773 15.74 -0.85 20.89
CA PRO A 773 16.23 0.37 21.57
C PRO A 773 17.64 0.27 22.12
N GLU A 774 18.05 -0.89 22.65
CA GLU A 774 19.40 -1.14 23.18
C GLU A 774 20.52 -1.06 22.13
N LEU A 775 20.16 -1.15 20.84
CA LEU A 775 21.09 -1.05 19.72
C LEU A 775 21.12 0.35 19.08
N ALA A 776 20.21 1.23 19.46
CA ALA A 776 20.02 2.53 18.81
C ALA A 776 21.03 3.59 19.30
N THR A 777 22.32 3.26 19.30
CA THR A 777 23.40 4.17 19.73
C THR A 777 24.30 4.53 18.54
N THR A 778 24.62 5.81 18.39
CA THR A 778 25.55 6.29 17.36
C THR A 778 26.87 5.52 17.41
N GLY A 779 27.37 5.11 16.24
CA GLY A 779 28.56 4.29 16.08
C GLY A 779 28.33 2.77 16.20
N GLN A 780 27.16 2.31 16.62
CA GLN A 780 26.81 0.89 16.67
C GLN A 780 26.95 0.27 15.27
N LYS A 781 27.61 -0.88 15.21
CA LYS A 781 27.81 -1.67 13.98
C LYS A 781 26.69 -2.71 13.84
N LEU A 782 26.08 -2.76 12.69
CA LEU A 782 25.01 -3.68 12.30
C LEU A 782 25.28 -4.20 10.88
N LYS A 783 24.43 -5.07 10.38
CA LYS A 783 24.46 -5.52 8.98
C LYS A 783 23.07 -5.39 8.36
N ILE A 784 23.00 -5.15 7.06
CA ILE A 784 21.76 -5.10 6.28
C ILE A 784 21.89 -6.05 5.11
N ASP A 785 20.86 -6.86 4.87
CA ASP A 785 20.78 -7.69 3.66
C ASP A 785 20.17 -6.86 2.52
N ILE A 786 20.89 -6.75 1.42
CA ILE A 786 20.45 -6.10 0.19
C ILE A 786 20.62 -7.11 -0.95
N LEU A 787 19.52 -7.52 -1.55
CA LEU A 787 19.48 -8.50 -2.65
C LEU A 787 20.29 -9.79 -2.33
N GLY A 788 20.18 -10.31 -1.10
CA GLY A 788 20.83 -11.52 -0.64
C GLY A 788 22.32 -11.34 -0.27
N LYS A 789 22.80 -10.09 -0.23
CA LYS A 789 24.18 -9.78 0.15
C LYS A 789 24.22 -8.96 1.44
N MET A 790 25.02 -9.44 2.41
CA MET A 790 25.21 -8.74 3.69
C MET A 790 26.16 -7.57 3.54
N HIS A 791 25.73 -6.38 3.91
CA HIS A 791 26.50 -5.16 3.97
C HIS A 791 26.69 -4.70 5.41
N ASP A 792 27.88 -4.23 5.76
CA ASP A 792 28.13 -3.58 7.04
C ASP A 792 27.41 -2.22 7.08
N ALA A 793 26.87 -1.87 8.23
CA ALA A 793 26.19 -0.60 8.44
C ALA A 793 26.60 0.01 9.78
N THR A 794 26.60 1.34 9.86
CA THR A 794 26.93 2.08 11.08
C THR A 794 25.83 3.07 11.39
N ILE A 795 25.34 3.08 12.62
CA ILE A 795 24.37 4.09 13.06
C ILE A 795 25.05 5.46 13.14
N LEU A 796 24.46 6.43 12.46
CA LEU A 796 24.84 7.84 12.46
C LEU A 796 23.99 8.64 13.45
N ASP A 797 24.44 9.85 13.76
CA ASP A 797 23.58 10.85 14.38
C ASP A 797 22.41 11.22 13.46
N GLU A 798 21.27 11.63 14.04
CA GLU A 798 20.13 12.12 13.28
C GLU A 798 20.52 13.36 12.47
N SER A 799 20.00 13.47 11.25
CA SER A 799 20.31 14.55 10.31
C SER A 799 21.81 14.68 9.99
N PRO A 800 22.45 13.67 9.39
CA PRO A 800 23.90 13.72 9.12
C PRO A 800 24.30 14.86 8.17
N TYR A 801 23.39 15.40 7.38
CA TYR A 801 23.58 16.62 6.59
C TYR A 801 23.05 17.84 7.33
N ASP A 802 23.87 18.86 7.54
CA ASP A 802 23.53 20.11 8.24
C ASP A 802 22.70 19.89 9.54
N PRO A 803 23.29 19.19 10.54
CA PRO A 803 22.55 18.77 11.74
C PRO A 803 21.98 19.96 12.55
N GLU A 804 22.64 21.12 12.50
CA GLU A 804 22.20 22.34 13.16
C GLU A 804 21.18 23.18 12.36
N ASN A 805 20.84 22.73 11.15
CA ASN A 805 19.95 23.43 10.21
C ASN A 805 20.43 24.86 9.87
N LYS A 806 21.75 25.10 9.78
CA LYS A 806 22.31 26.39 9.42
C LYS A 806 21.93 26.80 8.01
N LEU A 807 22.04 25.88 7.05
CA LEU A 807 21.70 26.11 5.63
C LEU A 807 20.19 26.36 5.47
N LEU A 808 19.36 25.56 6.13
CA LEU A 808 17.91 25.70 6.13
C LEU A 808 17.46 27.06 6.68
N ARG A 809 18.18 27.61 7.67
CA ARG A 809 17.84 28.88 8.37
C ARG A 809 18.60 30.09 7.83
N SER A 810 19.52 29.90 6.90
CA SER A 810 20.38 30.94 6.36
C SER A 810 19.63 32.11 5.72
#